data_0aa21b0e41d8315d5aa40f8147d9e643
#
_entry.id   0aa21b0e41d8315d5aa40f8147d9e643
#
_cell.length_a   1.000
_cell.length_b   1.000
_cell.length_c   1.000
_cell.angle_alpha   90.00
_cell.angle_beta   90.00
_cell.angle_gamma   90.00
#
_symmetry.space_group_name_H-M   'P 1'
#
loop_
_entity.id
_entity.type
_entity.pdbx_description
1 polymer ?
#
loop_
_entity_poly.entity_id
_entity_poly.type
_entity_poly.pdbx_seq_one_letter_code
_entity_poly.pdbx_strand_id
1 'polypeptide(L)'
;MTKPAFEALGRRWQRFSQPGQAQLQMYLPGQATRLVPLHPGTYRIGRDKDCQIYVDHPAVSRQHALLERRGSHWLLSDDSSTNGLWWQGRRVQQLLLRDGDSLRFGPSQEAGLPELDFQIRPLPQLQRLLRATSLMLAAAALGGLGLQVISGLQVPIRGSLATVRGPLVLYDRQGKIIATAQAKEHRELKALQGYPRVLIDALLASEDSRFWWHPGVDPVGTGRALVTNVLGGRVLEGGSTLTQQLARSLYPDQVGQGETLGRKWRELLVALQLEARFSKRDLLLSYLNRVYLGVGWGFEDASRHYFGKPASDLKLEEAALLVGLLPSPNGYDPCFDPQAALSSRNAVLTKMGDTGRISADQARSGRRSPIRLSPQACRSSTSLRGVPFYSDQVGRDLDQLVGAEVAAEGNFLIDTFLDRHLQEQVERLLRQRLSDSKSLGVGEGSVVVLDSRTGGILALAGGRDYRQSQFNRATMALRQPGSTFKLIPYLVALERGGKPSDPISCSPLRWRGQSFSSGCGGNLSLVSAFAISSNTAALRLAQRVGLDALVQKGRDLGFTSPLAAVPGLALGQSEVTLLELTAAYAAIANGGVWHSPSTIRRLTDGEACSGQSSNQCRQANVPSTSQAGRRVSSEATARAMQQLLRAVVQRGTGQMASLGGQEGGKTGTTNDSRDLLFVGYEPQHHWVVGIWLGNDDNSPSRASSALAAGLWSEIIRAARS
;
A
#
# COMPACT_ATOMS: atom_id res chain seq x y z
N MET A 1 14.87 17.70 0.89
CA MET A 1 15.77 18.40 1.85
C MET A 1 16.73 19.23 1.05
N THR A 2 16.65 20.55 1.19
CA THR A 2 17.32 21.54 0.37
C THR A 2 18.80 21.69 0.73
N LYS A 3 19.63 22.03 -0.25
CA LYS A 3 21.09 22.32 -0.12
C LYS A 3 21.57 22.95 1.21
N PRO A 4 20.79 23.79 1.92
CA PRO A 4 21.24 24.38 3.18
C PRO A 4 21.38 23.39 4.36
N ALA A 5 20.70 22.26 4.34
CA ALA A 5 20.77 21.28 5.45
C ALA A 5 22.07 20.44 5.44
N PHE A 6 22.63 20.16 4.27
CA PHE A 6 23.89 19.45 4.13
C PHE A 6 25.10 20.34 4.52
N GLU A 7 25.05 21.64 4.20
CA GLU A 7 26.06 22.60 4.62
C GLU A 7 26.03 22.87 6.13
N ALA A 8 24.86 22.80 6.76
CA ALA A 8 24.73 22.96 8.22
C ALA A 8 25.26 21.74 9.00
N LEU A 9 25.13 20.52 8.48
CA LEU A 9 25.70 19.31 9.08
C LEU A 9 27.22 19.27 8.91
N GLY A 10 27.78 19.67 7.78
CA GLY A 10 29.23 19.81 7.58
C GLY A 10 29.90 20.79 8.54
N ARG A 11 29.24 21.90 8.87
CA ARG A 11 29.71 22.92 9.80
C ARG A 11 29.69 22.52 11.28
N ARG A 12 28.88 21.52 11.67
CA ARG A 12 28.77 21.04 13.07
C ARG A 12 29.88 20.06 13.45
N TRP A 13 30.43 19.33 12.48
CA TRP A 13 31.54 18.40 12.69
C TRP A 13 32.94 19.06 12.77
N GLN A 14 33.10 20.32 12.33
CA GLN A 14 34.36 21.05 12.39
C GLN A 14 34.71 21.66 13.78
N ARG A 15 33.94 21.36 14.81
CA ARG A 15 34.18 21.86 16.18
C ARG A 15 35.16 21.03 17.02
N PHE A 16 35.63 19.91 16.51
CA PHE A 16 36.61 19.08 17.22
C PHE A 16 38.02 19.32 16.64
N SER A 17 39.01 19.47 17.55
CA SER A 17 40.42 19.68 17.29
C SER A 17 40.90 18.98 16.00
N GLN A 18 41.39 19.76 15.02
CA GLN A 18 41.88 19.22 13.77
C GLN A 18 43.29 18.67 13.97
N PRO A 19 43.55 17.39 13.98
CA PRO A 19 44.92 16.85 14.03
C PRO A 19 45.50 16.95 12.62
N GLY A 20 46.24 18.02 12.37
CA GLY A 20 46.88 18.26 11.08
C GLY A 20 47.98 19.33 11.18
N GLN A 21 48.87 19.34 10.23
CA GLN A 21 49.94 20.38 10.14
C GLN A 21 49.39 21.57 9.35
N ALA A 22 49.28 22.73 10.03
CA ALA A 22 48.82 23.97 9.39
C ALA A 22 49.91 24.52 8.47
N GLN A 23 49.49 25.09 7.35
CA GLN A 23 50.38 25.79 6.40
C GLN A 23 49.68 26.99 5.79
N LEU A 24 50.44 28.01 5.41
CA LEU A 24 49.98 29.10 4.57
C LEU A 24 50.51 28.91 3.14
N GLN A 25 49.59 29.06 2.20
CA GLN A 25 49.89 29.10 0.78
C GLN A 25 49.80 30.57 0.32
N MET A 26 50.93 31.12 -0.14
CA MET A 26 51.07 32.53 -0.46
C MET A 26 51.14 32.73 -1.97
N TYR A 27 50.23 33.54 -2.48
CA TYR A 27 50.17 33.91 -3.89
C TYR A 27 50.62 35.35 -4.05
N LEU A 28 51.78 35.54 -4.70
CA LEU A 28 52.33 36.85 -5.04
C LEU A 28 52.22 37.07 -6.54
N PRO A 29 51.72 38.21 -7.01
CA PRO A 29 51.62 38.50 -8.44
C PRO A 29 52.97 38.37 -9.16
N GLY A 30 53.03 37.57 -10.21
CA GLY A 30 54.27 37.35 -11.00
C GLY A 30 55.31 36.44 -10.35
N GLN A 31 55.03 35.83 -9.22
CA GLN A 31 55.93 34.91 -8.53
C GLN A 31 55.31 33.50 -8.37
N ALA A 32 56.16 32.49 -8.21
CA ALA A 32 55.72 31.15 -7.90
C ALA A 32 55.05 31.08 -6.51
N THR A 33 53.99 30.33 -6.37
CA THR A 33 53.27 30.09 -5.10
C THR A 33 54.21 29.56 -4.04
N ARG A 34 54.28 30.21 -2.87
CA ARG A 34 55.14 29.83 -1.74
C ARG A 34 54.32 29.15 -0.65
N LEU A 35 54.77 27.97 -0.19
CA LEU A 35 54.21 27.26 0.94
C LEU A 35 55.04 27.55 2.20
N VAL A 36 54.36 27.99 3.26
CA VAL A 36 54.95 28.25 4.57
C VAL A 36 54.33 27.31 5.61
N PRO A 37 55.06 26.27 6.06
CA PRO A 37 54.58 25.40 7.13
C PRO A 37 54.55 26.18 8.44
N LEU A 38 53.44 26.04 9.18
CA LEU A 38 53.25 26.71 10.47
C LEU A 38 53.56 25.76 11.62
N HIS A 39 54.49 26.12 12.46
CA HIS A 39 54.79 25.47 13.74
C HIS A 39 54.16 26.27 14.88
N PRO A 40 53.93 25.67 16.06
CA PRO A 40 53.41 26.41 17.19
C PRO A 40 54.30 27.63 17.52
N GLY A 41 53.72 28.83 17.50
CA GLY A 41 54.44 30.10 17.71
C GLY A 41 53.64 31.29 17.18
N THR A 42 54.33 32.42 17.13
CA THR A 42 53.84 33.70 16.61
C THR A 42 54.63 34.07 15.38
N TYR A 43 53.96 34.49 14.32
CA TYR A 43 54.57 34.93 13.07
C TYR A 43 54.14 36.34 12.74
N ARG A 44 55.11 37.24 12.49
CA ARG A 44 54.88 38.54 11.88
C ARG A 44 54.87 38.41 10.36
N ILE A 45 53.84 38.97 9.74
CA ILE A 45 53.65 39.00 8.30
C ILE A 45 53.84 40.44 7.83
N GLY A 46 54.68 40.68 6.89
CA GLY A 46 54.96 42.06 6.40
C GLY A 46 56.04 42.17 5.35
N ARG A 47 56.25 43.39 4.86
CA ARG A 47 57.25 43.71 3.87
C ARG A 47 58.67 44.01 4.48
N ASP A 48 58.80 43.97 5.80
CA ASP A 48 60.10 44.06 6.46
C ASP A 48 60.78 42.68 6.37
N LYS A 49 62.11 42.70 6.09
CA LYS A 49 62.94 41.48 6.00
C LYS A 49 63.01 40.72 7.33
N ASP A 50 62.75 41.43 8.44
CA ASP A 50 62.75 40.86 9.78
C ASP A 50 61.45 40.13 10.10
N CYS A 51 60.41 40.17 9.23
CA CYS A 51 59.19 39.39 9.37
C CYS A 51 59.42 37.91 9.03
N GLN A 52 58.92 37.00 9.91
CA GLN A 52 59.01 35.54 9.70
C GLN A 52 58.33 35.11 8.41
N ILE A 53 57.22 35.80 8.06
CA ILE A 53 56.51 35.63 6.78
C ILE A 53 56.73 36.93 5.98
N TYR A 54 57.80 36.95 5.22
CA TYR A 54 58.15 38.08 4.36
C TYR A 54 57.30 38.08 3.09
N VAL A 55 56.62 39.23 2.81
CA VAL A 55 55.75 39.45 1.65
C VAL A 55 56.27 40.69 0.90
N ASP A 56 57.01 40.49 -0.18
CA ASP A 56 57.58 41.58 -0.97
C ASP A 56 56.53 42.15 -1.96
N HIS A 57 55.73 43.07 -1.44
CA HIS A 57 54.71 43.75 -2.26
C HIS A 57 54.39 45.16 -1.71
N PRO A 58 54.24 46.18 -2.57
CA PRO A 58 54.04 47.59 -2.14
C PRO A 58 52.76 47.77 -1.29
N ALA A 59 51.70 46.98 -1.52
CA ALA A 59 50.46 47.03 -0.78
C ALA A 59 50.60 46.48 0.64
N VAL A 60 51.68 45.80 1.00
CA VAL A 60 51.89 45.20 2.32
C VAL A 60 52.71 46.14 3.19
N SER A 61 52.25 46.50 4.38
CA SER A 61 52.95 47.33 5.35
C SER A 61 54.21 46.64 5.85
N ARG A 62 55.23 47.41 6.40
CA ARG A 62 56.45 46.83 6.96
C ARG A 62 56.12 45.69 7.96
N GLN A 63 55.21 45.96 8.91
CA GLN A 63 54.53 44.95 9.76
C GLN A 63 53.04 45.06 9.44
N HIS A 64 52.50 44.04 8.85
CA HIS A 64 51.14 44.13 8.35
C HIS A 64 50.14 43.34 9.22
N ALA A 65 50.56 42.15 9.64
CA ALA A 65 49.72 41.28 10.43
C ALA A 65 50.50 40.39 11.39
N LEU A 66 49.85 39.96 12.45
CA LEU A 66 50.34 39.01 13.43
C LEU A 66 49.50 37.74 13.38
N LEU A 67 50.15 36.60 13.17
CA LEU A 67 49.53 35.28 13.20
C LEU A 67 49.99 34.51 14.44
N GLU A 68 49.06 34.20 15.33
CA GLU A 68 49.34 33.53 16.60
C GLU A 68 48.56 32.23 16.73
N ARG A 69 49.22 31.22 17.30
CA ARG A 69 48.49 29.99 17.70
C ARG A 69 47.91 30.14 19.10
N ARG A 70 46.58 30.11 19.19
CA ARG A 70 45.84 30.11 20.47
C ARG A 70 45.15 28.75 20.66
N GLY A 71 45.74 27.88 21.47
CA GLY A 71 45.29 26.52 21.68
C GLY A 71 45.35 25.68 20.37
N SER A 72 44.22 25.21 19.89
CA SER A 72 44.08 24.45 18.64
C SER A 72 43.84 25.31 17.39
N HIS A 73 43.73 26.61 17.54
CA HIS A 73 43.34 27.53 16.45
C HIS A 73 44.43 28.53 16.13
N TRP A 74 44.41 29.09 14.94
CA TRP A 74 45.26 30.16 14.50
C TRP A 74 44.46 31.46 14.42
N LEU A 75 44.94 32.50 15.11
CA LEU A 75 44.36 33.84 15.09
C LEU A 75 45.28 34.74 14.25
N LEU A 76 44.71 35.34 13.22
CA LEU A 76 45.37 36.38 12.43
C LEU A 76 44.80 37.73 12.85
N SER A 77 45.68 38.69 13.17
CA SER A 77 45.31 40.04 13.60
C SER A 77 46.00 41.06 12.69
N ASP A 78 45.28 42.10 12.27
CA ASP A 78 45.83 43.26 11.56
C ASP A 78 46.70 44.06 12.52
N ASP A 79 47.95 44.34 12.16
CA ASP A 79 48.89 45.11 12.97
C ASP A 79 48.97 46.59 12.52
N SER A 80 47.81 47.27 12.56
CA SER A 80 47.62 48.67 12.14
C SER A 80 48.10 48.93 10.70
N SER A 81 47.83 48.00 9.81
CA SER A 81 48.26 48.06 8.43
C SER A 81 47.54 49.13 7.60
N THR A 82 48.19 49.70 6.59
CA THR A 82 47.62 50.79 5.76
C THR A 82 46.44 50.27 4.94
N ASN A 83 46.57 49.15 4.27
CA ASN A 83 45.54 48.59 3.36
C ASN A 83 44.62 47.57 4.03
N GLY A 84 44.98 47.11 5.23
CA GLY A 84 44.17 46.16 6.01
C GLY A 84 44.17 44.72 5.48
N LEU A 85 43.69 43.83 6.33
CA LEU A 85 43.41 42.44 5.97
C LEU A 85 41.96 42.32 5.47
N TRP A 86 41.78 41.62 4.38
CA TRP A 86 40.46 41.41 3.77
C TRP A 86 40.11 39.93 3.67
N TRP A 87 38.94 39.57 4.16
CA TRP A 87 38.39 38.23 4.09
C TRP A 87 36.98 38.28 3.53
N GLN A 88 36.71 37.49 2.50
CA GLN A 88 35.40 37.48 1.81
C GLN A 88 34.86 38.89 1.44
N GLY A 89 35.76 39.77 0.97
CA GLY A 89 35.41 41.12 0.53
C GLY A 89 35.17 42.12 1.67
N ARG A 90 35.45 41.77 2.94
CA ARG A 90 35.33 42.65 4.11
C ARG A 90 36.66 42.85 4.80
N ARG A 91 36.94 44.08 5.25
CA ARG A 91 38.10 44.38 6.08
C ARG A 91 37.92 43.77 7.47
N VAL A 92 38.90 43.03 7.96
CA VAL A 92 38.88 42.35 9.25
C VAL A 92 40.05 42.81 10.12
N GLN A 93 39.82 43.05 11.40
CA GLN A 93 40.85 43.39 12.39
C GLN A 93 41.47 42.13 12.99
N GLN A 94 40.65 41.11 13.21
CA GLN A 94 41.06 39.81 13.72
C GLN A 94 40.22 38.71 13.05
N LEU A 95 40.85 37.61 12.69
CA LEU A 95 40.18 36.45 12.11
C LEU A 95 40.75 35.15 12.68
N LEU A 96 39.87 34.27 13.19
CA LEU A 96 40.20 32.92 13.56
C LEU A 96 40.18 32.05 12.28
N LEU A 97 41.38 31.66 11.84
CA LEU A 97 41.57 30.94 10.58
C LEU A 97 41.00 29.53 10.62
N ARG A 98 40.34 29.16 9.55
CA ARG A 98 39.82 27.82 9.27
C ARG A 98 40.41 27.27 8.00
N ASP A 99 40.42 25.95 7.89
CA ASP A 99 40.90 25.29 6.66
C ASP A 99 40.12 25.80 5.43
N GLY A 100 40.86 26.28 4.42
CA GLY A 100 40.31 26.89 3.21
C GLY A 100 40.03 28.41 3.28
N ASP A 101 40.36 29.08 4.38
CA ASP A 101 40.25 30.55 4.43
C ASP A 101 41.29 31.21 3.53
N SER A 102 40.82 32.11 2.66
CA SER A 102 41.62 32.96 1.79
C SER A 102 41.54 34.42 2.23
N LEU A 103 42.70 35.09 2.36
CA LEU A 103 42.83 36.46 2.80
C LEU A 103 43.66 37.28 1.81
N ARG A 104 43.34 38.56 1.67
CA ARG A 104 44.03 39.50 0.79
C ARG A 104 44.56 40.71 1.58
N PHE A 105 45.64 41.28 1.07
CA PHE A 105 46.25 42.48 1.64
C PHE A 105 45.74 43.75 0.94
N GLY A 106 44.42 44.01 1.05
CA GLY A 106 43.78 45.16 0.45
C GLY A 106 42.41 44.82 -0.15
N PRO A 107 41.63 45.81 -0.62
CA PRO A 107 40.26 45.62 -1.07
C PRO A 107 40.17 44.75 -2.32
N SER A 108 39.10 43.95 -2.41
CA SER A 108 38.90 42.96 -3.49
C SER A 108 38.77 43.58 -4.88
N GLN A 109 38.57 44.89 -4.98
CA GLN A 109 38.44 45.63 -6.24
C GLN A 109 39.78 45.93 -6.92
N GLU A 110 40.90 45.82 -6.19
CA GLU A 110 42.23 46.02 -6.73
C GLU A 110 42.82 44.70 -7.26
N ALA A 111 43.23 44.69 -8.53
CA ALA A 111 43.89 43.53 -9.14
C ALA A 111 45.34 43.45 -8.73
N GLY A 112 45.89 42.25 -8.64
CA GLY A 112 47.33 42.02 -8.39
C GLY A 112 47.75 42.19 -6.92
N LEU A 113 46.87 42.07 -5.96
CA LEU A 113 47.23 42.05 -4.54
C LEU A 113 47.64 40.63 -4.07
N PRO A 114 48.57 40.53 -3.09
CA PRO A 114 48.93 39.26 -2.49
C PRO A 114 47.78 38.59 -1.78
N GLU A 115 47.73 37.25 -1.85
CA GLU A 115 46.69 36.44 -1.23
C GLU A 115 47.35 35.34 -0.39
N LEU A 116 46.72 35.03 0.75
CA LEU A 116 47.15 33.98 1.66
C LEU A 116 46.02 32.98 1.88
N ASP A 117 46.22 31.72 1.53
CA ASP A 117 45.31 30.62 1.83
C ASP A 117 45.83 29.84 3.03
N PHE A 118 44.94 29.65 4.00
CA PHE A 118 45.23 28.82 5.17
C PHE A 118 44.74 27.40 4.95
N GLN A 119 45.62 26.40 5.10
CA GLN A 119 45.30 24.98 4.88
C GLN A 119 45.81 24.13 6.04
N ILE A 120 45.02 23.08 6.37
CA ILE A 120 45.37 22.07 7.38
C ILE A 120 45.52 20.71 6.67
N ARG A 121 46.74 20.21 6.58
CA ARG A 121 47.02 18.89 6.01
C ARG A 121 46.83 17.81 7.08
N PRO A 122 45.98 16.78 6.87
CA PRO A 122 45.83 15.67 7.82
C PRO A 122 47.14 14.88 7.90
N LEU A 123 47.42 14.34 9.08
CA LEU A 123 48.62 13.53 9.32
C LEU A 123 48.67 12.33 8.34
N PRO A 124 49.84 12.00 7.76
CA PRO A 124 49.99 10.94 6.76
C PRO A 124 49.58 9.54 7.27
N GLN A 125 49.69 9.30 8.57
CA GLN A 125 49.19 8.07 9.21
C GLN A 125 47.65 7.95 9.19
N LEU A 126 46.92 9.04 9.44
CA LEU A 126 45.45 9.07 9.39
C LEU A 126 44.92 8.85 7.96
N GLN A 127 45.61 9.42 6.95
CA GLN A 127 45.26 9.18 5.54
C GLN A 127 45.45 7.72 5.13
N ARG A 128 46.49 7.05 5.61
CA ARG A 128 46.72 5.61 5.37
C ARG A 128 45.64 4.76 6.04
N LEU A 129 45.26 5.08 7.29
CA LEU A 129 44.22 4.39 8.02
C LEU A 129 42.86 4.54 7.31
N LEU A 130 42.47 5.74 6.91
CA LEU A 130 41.19 5.99 6.21
C LEU A 130 41.13 5.28 4.84
N ARG A 131 42.28 5.22 4.11
CA ARG A 131 42.35 4.45 2.84
C ARG A 131 42.27 2.94 3.09
N ALA A 132 42.91 2.41 4.11
CA ALA A 132 42.86 1.00 4.46
C ALA A 132 41.45 0.57 4.91
N THR A 133 40.79 1.37 5.73
CA THR A 133 39.42 1.10 6.17
C THR A 133 38.41 1.18 5.02
N SER A 134 38.55 2.15 4.11
CA SER A 134 37.66 2.26 2.93
C SER A 134 37.83 1.07 1.96
N LEU A 135 39.05 0.59 1.77
CA LEU A 135 39.37 -0.59 0.97
C LEU A 135 38.82 -1.88 1.61
N MET A 136 38.94 -2.05 2.93
CA MET A 136 38.38 -3.19 3.65
C MET A 136 36.83 -3.21 3.59
N LEU A 137 36.18 -2.05 3.76
CA LEU A 137 34.74 -1.93 3.62
C LEU A 137 34.25 -2.25 2.20
N ALA A 138 34.98 -1.78 1.19
CA ALA A 138 34.68 -2.09 -0.21
C ALA A 138 34.87 -3.60 -0.50
N ALA A 139 35.94 -4.21 0.00
CA ALA A 139 36.16 -5.66 -0.14
C ALA A 139 35.11 -6.50 0.58
N ALA A 140 34.70 -6.10 1.78
CA ALA A 140 33.63 -6.77 2.53
C ALA A 140 32.26 -6.64 1.83
N ALA A 141 31.96 -5.46 1.25
CA ALA A 141 30.75 -5.23 0.48
C ALA A 141 30.74 -6.08 -0.80
N LEU A 142 31.85 -6.14 -1.53
CA LEU A 142 32.00 -6.99 -2.72
C LEU A 142 31.94 -8.48 -2.39
N GLY A 143 32.54 -8.91 -1.29
CA GLY A 143 32.46 -10.29 -0.81
C GLY A 143 31.05 -10.69 -0.38
N GLY A 144 30.35 -9.81 0.32
CA GLY A 144 28.93 -10.00 0.69
C GLY A 144 28.01 -10.07 -0.53
N LEU A 145 28.24 -9.19 -1.51
CA LEU A 145 27.51 -9.20 -2.78
C LEU A 145 27.79 -10.51 -3.56
N GLY A 146 29.05 -10.95 -3.62
CA GLY A 146 29.43 -12.20 -4.24
C GLY A 146 28.76 -13.43 -3.60
N LEU A 147 28.73 -13.51 -2.27
CA LEU A 147 28.04 -14.57 -1.54
C LEU A 147 26.54 -14.56 -1.79
N GLN A 148 25.89 -13.41 -1.84
CA GLN A 148 24.46 -13.29 -2.17
C GLN A 148 24.18 -13.70 -3.63
N VAL A 149 25.04 -13.36 -4.58
CA VAL A 149 24.92 -13.82 -5.97
C VAL A 149 25.07 -15.33 -6.06
N ILE A 150 26.07 -15.92 -5.41
CA ILE A 150 26.30 -17.38 -5.41
C ILE A 150 25.12 -18.09 -4.76
N SER A 151 24.63 -17.64 -3.62
CA SER A 151 23.46 -18.25 -2.96
C SER A 151 22.20 -18.12 -3.80
N GLY A 152 22.00 -17.01 -4.50
CA GLY A 152 20.87 -16.81 -5.40
C GLY A 152 20.94 -17.68 -6.65
N LEU A 153 22.14 -17.90 -7.19
CA LEU A 153 22.36 -18.78 -8.35
C LEU A 153 22.18 -20.28 -8.01
N GLN A 154 22.24 -20.66 -6.74
CA GLN A 154 21.99 -22.03 -6.28
C GLN A 154 20.50 -22.37 -6.17
N VAL A 155 19.60 -21.39 -6.22
CA VAL A 155 18.16 -21.65 -6.26
C VAL A 155 17.81 -22.22 -7.64
N PRO A 156 17.44 -23.50 -7.75
CA PRO A 156 17.18 -24.11 -9.05
C PRO A 156 15.89 -23.54 -9.63
N ILE A 157 15.98 -22.81 -10.73
CA ILE A 157 14.82 -22.56 -11.58
C ILE A 157 14.44 -23.91 -12.21
N ARG A 158 13.39 -24.54 -11.71
CA ARG A 158 12.84 -25.79 -12.23
C ARG A 158 11.65 -25.46 -13.12
N GLY A 159 11.60 -26.05 -14.29
CA GLY A 159 10.47 -25.96 -15.22
C GLY A 159 10.83 -25.33 -16.57
N SER A 160 9.96 -25.54 -17.53
CA SER A 160 9.93 -24.82 -18.80
C SER A 160 9.39 -23.41 -18.54
N LEU A 161 9.50 -22.52 -19.52
CA LEU A 161 8.67 -21.32 -19.59
C LEU A 161 7.23 -21.83 -19.69
N ALA A 162 6.61 -22.14 -18.54
CA ALA A 162 5.39 -22.91 -18.47
C ALA A 162 4.17 -22.10 -18.94
N THR A 163 3.20 -22.77 -19.51
CA THR A 163 1.94 -22.18 -19.99
C THR A 163 1.02 -21.82 -18.81
N VAL A 164 0.31 -20.70 -18.87
CA VAL A 164 -0.81 -20.44 -17.97
C VAL A 164 -1.86 -21.50 -18.19
N ARG A 165 -2.14 -22.33 -17.20
CA ARG A 165 -3.00 -23.50 -17.35
C ARG A 165 -4.22 -23.39 -16.44
N GLY A 166 -5.37 -23.33 -17.04
CA GLY A 166 -6.64 -23.60 -16.43
C GLY A 166 -7.42 -22.38 -15.90
N PRO A 167 -8.73 -22.51 -15.83
CA PRO A 167 -9.64 -21.48 -15.34
C PRO A 167 -9.65 -21.43 -13.81
N LEU A 168 -9.94 -20.24 -13.27
CA LEU A 168 -10.39 -20.09 -11.90
C LEU A 168 -11.77 -20.75 -11.76
N VAL A 169 -11.90 -21.81 -10.95
CA VAL A 169 -13.17 -22.50 -10.72
C VAL A 169 -13.61 -22.30 -9.28
N LEU A 170 -14.78 -21.70 -9.10
CA LEU A 170 -15.37 -21.48 -7.79
C LEU A 170 -16.44 -22.54 -7.50
N TYR A 171 -16.36 -23.16 -6.34
CA TYR A 171 -17.34 -24.10 -5.83
C TYR A 171 -18.05 -23.53 -4.61
N ASP A 172 -19.36 -23.77 -4.49
CA ASP A 172 -20.11 -23.47 -3.27
C ASP A 172 -19.76 -24.46 -2.15
N ARG A 173 -20.32 -24.25 -0.95
CA ARG A 173 -20.08 -25.12 0.21
C ARG A 173 -20.46 -26.59 0.01
N GLN A 174 -21.36 -26.88 -0.95
CA GLN A 174 -21.79 -28.23 -1.33
C GLN A 174 -20.95 -28.83 -2.46
N GLY A 175 -19.99 -28.07 -3.00
CA GLY A 175 -19.10 -28.49 -4.08
C GLY A 175 -19.73 -28.38 -5.47
N LYS A 176 -20.81 -27.63 -5.63
CA LYS A 176 -21.37 -27.30 -6.96
C LYS A 176 -20.63 -26.08 -7.53
N ILE A 177 -20.39 -26.08 -8.82
CA ILE A 177 -19.73 -24.96 -9.50
C ILE A 177 -20.65 -23.72 -9.42
N ILE A 178 -20.16 -22.64 -8.81
CA ILE A 178 -20.83 -21.34 -8.74
C ILE A 178 -20.63 -20.59 -10.04
N ALA A 179 -19.38 -20.55 -10.45
CA ALA A 179 -18.92 -19.88 -11.63
C ALA A 179 -17.65 -20.56 -12.10
N THR A 180 -17.54 -20.72 -13.36
CA THR A 180 -16.26 -20.83 -14.05
C THR A 180 -16.05 -19.46 -14.67
N ALA A 181 -14.90 -18.84 -14.39
CA ALA A 181 -14.36 -17.98 -15.42
C ALA A 181 -14.36 -18.88 -16.64
N GLN A 182 -15.27 -18.65 -17.60
CA GLN A 182 -15.09 -19.27 -18.89
C GLN A 182 -13.70 -18.80 -19.30
N ALA A 183 -12.72 -19.70 -19.17
CA ALA A 183 -11.51 -19.58 -19.91
C ALA A 183 -12.01 -19.44 -21.36
N LYS A 184 -12.11 -18.24 -21.86
CA LYS A 184 -11.92 -18.03 -23.29
C LYS A 184 -10.62 -18.79 -23.51
N GLU A 185 -10.64 -19.82 -24.33
CA GLU A 185 -9.49 -20.68 -24.58
C GLU A 185 -8.24 -19.81 -24.63
N HIS A 186 -7.42 -19.90 -23.57
CA HIS A 186 -6.16 -19.14 -23.55
C HIS A 186 -5.34 -19.64 -24.74
N ARG A 187 -4.95 -18.72 -25.59
CA ARG A 187 -4.27 -19.02 -26.84
C ARG A 187 -2.84 -18.53 -26.80
N GLU A 188 -1.93 -19.46 -26.60
CA GLU A 188 -0.52 -19.16 -26.76
C GLU A 188 -0.08 -19.27 -28.22
N LEU A 189 0.61 -18.25 -28.69
CA LEU A 189 1.27 -18.35 -29.98
C LEU A 189 2.59 -19.11 -29.83
N LYS A 190 2.83 -20.06 -30.75
CA LYS A 190 4.01 -20.94 -30.70
C LYS A 190 5.30 -20.26 -31.15
N ALA A 191 5.21 -19.12 -31.79
CA ALA A 191 6.36 -18.43 -32.35
C ALA A 191 6.16 -16.91 -32.32
N LEU A 192 7.26 -16.17 -32.11
CA LEU A 192 7.26 -14.70 -32.02
C LEU A 192 6.73 -14.02 -33.28
N GLN A 193 6.87 -14.66 -34.43
CA GLN A 193 6.36 -14.18 -35.71
C GLN A 193 4.82 -14.10 -35.80
N GLY A 194 4.12 -14.79 -34.88
CA GLY A 194 2.67 -14.67 -34.74
C GLY A 194 2.21 -13.31 -34.20
N TYR A 195 3.11 -12.57 -33.55
CA TYR A 195 2.85 -11.22 -33.09
C TYR A 195 3.33 -10.18 -34.11
N PRO A 196 2.56 -9.14 -34.40
CA PRO A 196 2.95 -8.13 -35.39
C PRO A 196 4.08 -7.26 -34.85
N ARG A 197 4.97 -6.85 -35.74
CA ARG A 197 6.13 -6.03 -35.37
C ARG A 197 5.74 -4.77 -34.61
N VAL A 198 4.62 -4.14 -34.97
CA VAL A 198 4.12 -2.94 -34.31
C VAL A 198 3.82 -3.14 -32.82
N LEU A 199 3.36 -4.33 -32.42
CA LEU A 199 3.13 -4.66 -31.00
C LEU A 199 4.45 -4.83 -30.26
N ILE A 200 5.40 -5.57 -30.86
CA ILE A 200 6.73 -5.75 -30.28
C ILE A 200 7.44 -4.41 -30.11
N ASP A 201 7.38 -3.55 -31.12
CA ASP A 201 8.00 -2.22 -31.08
C ASP A 201 7.33 -1.32 -30.03
N ALA A 202 6.00 -1.38 -29.86
CA ALA A 202 5.27 -0.67 -28.81
C ALA A 202 5.70 -1.13 -27.40
N LEU A 203 5.74 -2.46 -27.19
CA LEU A 203 6.15 -3.05 -25.93
C LEU A 203 7.58 -2.66 -25.56
N LEU A 204 8.51 -2.84 -26.47
CA LEU A 204 9.91 -2.52 -26.23
C LEU A 204 10.15 -1.01 -26.02
N ALA A 205 9.45 -0.15 -26.77
CA ALA A 205 9.55 1.30 -26.60
C ALA A 205 9.04 1.76 -25.22
N SER A 206 7.97 1.11 -24.72
CA SER A 206 7.33 1.48 -23.47
C SER A 206 8.04 0.91 -22.25
N GLU A 207 8.33 -0.39 -22.26
CA GLU A 207 8.74 -1.15 -21.08
C GLU A 207 10.24 -1.41 -20.98
N ASP A 208 10.90 -1.67 -22.15
CA ASP A 208 12.30 -2.10 -22.13
C ASP A 208 12.99 -1.81 -23.48
N SER A 209 13.35 -0.56 -23.70
CA SER A 209 13.88 -0.11 -25.00
C SER A 209 15.22 -0.74 -25.39
N ARG A 210 15.96 -1.28 -24.44
CA ARG A 210 17.25 -1.94 -24.62
C ARG A 210 17.20 -3.46 -24.40
N PHE A 211 16.02 -4.07 -24.39
CA PHE A 211 15.79 -5.50 -24.14
C PHE A 211 16.80 -6.43 -24.82
N TRP A 212 17.15 -6.16 -26.09
CA TRP A 212 18.08 -7.00 -26.86
C TRP A 212 19.55 -6.89 -26.44
N TRP A 213 19.92 -5.91 -25.59
CA TRP A 213 21.30 -5.56 -25.29
C TRP A 213 21.75 -5.90 -23.86
N HIS A 214 20.85 -6.07 -22.93
CA HIS A 214 21.20 -6.35 -21.53
C HIS A 214 20.92 -7.80 -21.16
N PRO A 215 21.65 -8.38 -20.19
CA PRO A 215 21.49 -9.76 -19.73
C PRO A 215 20.41 -9.90 -18.63
N GLY A 216 19.19 -9.39 -18.87
CA GLY A 216 18.06 -9.45 -17.92
C GLY A 216 17.94 -8.25 -16.99
N VAL A 217 18.98 -7.45 -16.84
CA VAL A 217 19.00 -6.21 -16.03
C VAL A 217 19.59 -5.11 -16.87
N ASP A 218 18.95 -3.96 -16.90
CA ASP A 218 19.44 -2.75 -17.59
C ASP A 218 20.01 -1.74 -16.59
N PRO A 219 21.35 -1.72 -16.37
CA PRO A 219 21.97 -0.80 -15.41
C PRO A 219 21.79 0.67 -15.79
N VAL A 220 21.78 0.96 -17.09
CA VAL A 220 21.62 2.34 -17.61
C VAL A 220 20.19 2.82 -17.41
N GLY A 221 19.18 1.99 -17.72
CA GLY A 221 17.77 2.30 -17.48
C GLY A 221 17.45 2.44 -16.00
N THR A 222 17.95 1.51 -15.18
CA THR A 222 17.78 1.55 -13.73
C THR A 222 18.42 2.80 -13.13
N GLY A 223 19.64 3.17 -13.56
CA GLY A 223 20.32 4.38 -13.12
C GLY A 223 19.57 5.65 -13.52
N ARG A 224 19.08 5.72 -14.76
CA ARG A 224 18.27 6.85 -15.24
C ARG A 224 16.98 6.98 -14.44
N ALA A 225 16.22 5.89 -14.27
CA ALA A 225 14.99 5.86 -13.49
C ALA A 225 15.22 6.30 -12.04
N LEU A 226 16.32 5.87 -11.42
CA LEU A 226 16.70 6.31 -10.07
C LEU A 226 16.91 7.82 -10.00
N VAL A 227 17.66 8.39 -10.93
CA VAL A 227 17.91 9.84 -10.98
C VAL A 227 16.61 10.61 -11.22
N THR A 228 15.78 10.16 -12.17
CA THR A 228 14.48 10.80 -12.49
C THR A 228 13.54 10.79 -11.28
N ASN A 229 13.46 9.67 -10.58
CA ASN A 229 12.58 9.50 -9.41
C ASN A 229 13.08 10.30 -8.20
N VAL A 230 14.40 10.35 -7.97
CA VAL A 230 15.00 11.17 -6.89
C VAL A 230 14.78 12.65 -7.15
N LEU A 231 15.02 13.12 -8.37
CA LEU A 231 14.83 14.54 -8.73
C LEU A 231 13.33 14.93 -8.76
N GLY A 232 12.46 14.01 -9.16
CA GLY A 232 11.03 14.25 -9.23
C GLY A 232 10.27 14.09 -7.90
N GLY A 233 10.91 13.57 -6.85
CA GLY A 233 10.30 13.35 -5.52
C GLY A 233 9.17 12.32 -5.50
N ARG A 234 8.95 11.60 -6.59
CA ARG A 234 7.94 10.54 -6.75
C ARG A 234 8.39 9.54 -7.82
N VAL A 235 7.75 8.38 -7.86
CA VAL A 235 8.02 7.37 -8.91
C VAL A 235 7.45 7.89 -10.24
N LEU A 236 8.33 8.34 -11.12
CA LEU A 236 8.00 8.88 -12.44
C LEU A 236 8.37 7.91 -13.56
N GLU A 237 9.37 7.05 -13.35
CA GLU A 237 9.87 6.11 -14.34
C GLU A 237 10.14 4.75 -13.70
N GLY A 238 9.67 3.66 -14.35
CA GLY A 238 9.98 2.28 -13.97
C GLY A 238 11.34 1.85 -14.51
N GLY A 239 12.16 1.26 -13.65
CA GLY A 239 13.49 0.75 -14.03
C GLY A 239 13.56 -0.77 -14.15
N SER A 240 12.44 -1.49 -14.20
CA SER A 240 12.41 -2.96 -14.31
C SER A 240 12.39 -3.38 -15.77
N THR A 241 13.17 -4.41 -16.12
CA THR A 241 13.18 -5.01 -17.46
C THR A 241 12.02 -5.97 -17.66
N LEU A 242 11.71 -6.33 -18.92
CA LEU A 242 10.73 -7.37 -19.26
C LEU A 242 11.10 -8.72 -18.63
N THR A 243 12.39 -9.07 -18.59
CA THR A 243 12.85 -10.31 -17.97
C THR A 243 12.64 -10.30 -16.44
N GLN A 244 12.80 -9.16 -15.78
CA GLN A 244 12.49 -9.01 -14.36
C GLN A 244 10.98 -9.13 -14.08
N GLN A 245 10.14 -8.54 -14.93
CA GLN A 245 8.69 -8.69 -14.85
C GLN A 245 8.29 -10.15 -15.06
N LEU A 246 8.88 -10.81 -16.06
CA LEU A 246 8.65 -12.23 -16.33
C LEU A 246 9.14 -13.12 -15.17
N ALA A 247 10.30 -12.82 -14.58
CA ALA A 247 10.83 -13.53 -13.40
C ALA A 247 9.84 -13.49 -12.23
N ARG A 248 9.25 -12.33 -11.98
CA ARG A 248 8.24 -12.14 -10.94
C ARG A 248 6.96 -12.94 -11.22
N SER A 249 6.52 -12.98 -12.47
CA SER A 249 5.32 -13.72 -12.89
C SER A 249 5.53 -15.25 -12.88
N LEU A 250 6.68 -15.75 -13.32
CA LEU A 250 6.93 -17.19 -13.43
C LEU A 250 7.42 -17.85 -12.15
N TYR A 251 8.05 -17.08 -11.25
CA TYR A 251 8.72 -17.62 -10.05
C TYR A 251 8.39 -16.80 -8.78
N PRO A 252 7.08 -16.63 -8.47
CA PRO A 252 6.66 -15.81 -7.32
C PRO A 252 7.20 -16.32 -5.98
N ASP A 253 7.35 -17.65 -5.82
CA ASP A 253 7.89 -18.25 -4.59
C ASP A 253 9.38 -17.94 -4.37
N GLN A 254 10.17 -17.88 -5.46
CA GLN A 254 11.59 -17.54 -5.38
C GLN A 254 11.81 -16.04 -5.27
N VAL A 255 11.02 -15.24 -5.97
CA VAL A 255 11.09 -13.77 -5.94
C VAL A 255 10.52 -13.22 -4.64
N GLY A 256 9.41 -13.79 -4.14
CA GLY A 256 8.72 -13.37 -2.93
C GLY A 256 7.76 -12.20 -3.17
N GLN A 257 6.94 -11.90 -2.13
CA GLN A 257 5.89 -10.90 -2.17
C GLN A 257 6.30 -9.57 -1.54
N GLY A 258 5.55 -8.50 -1.83
CA GLY A 258 5.71 -7.15 -1.28
C GLY A 258 6.80 -6.31 -1.95
N GLU A 259 6.76 -5.00 -1.77
CA GLU A 259 7.74 -4.07 -2.36
C GLU A 259 8.93 -3.83 -1.43
N THR A 260 9.85 -4.80 -1.38
CA THR A 260 11.07 -4.74 -0.56
C THR A 260 12.34 -4.79 -1.43
N LEU A 261 13.43 -4.20 -0.93
CA LEU A 261 14.74 -4.29 -1.60
C LEU A 261 15.20 -5.76 -1.74
N GLY A 262 14.88 -6.61 -0.76
CA GLY A 262 15.21 -8.03 -0.80
C GLY A 262 14.45 -8.78 -1.91
N ARG A 263 13.18 -8.45 -2.14
CA ARG A 263 12.41 -8.97 -3.27
C ARG A 263 13.05 -8.54 -4.59
N LYS A 264 13.36 -7.23 -4.73
CA LYS A 264 13.95 -6.70 -5.95
C LYS A 264 15.31 -7.33 -6.27
N TRP A 265 16.07 -7.66 -5.24
CA TRP A 265 17.33 -8.40 -5.40
C TRP A 265 17.10 -9.83 -5.90
N ARG A 266 16.14 -10.57 -5.32
CA ARG A 266 15.80 -11.93 -5.80
C ARG A 266 15.24 -11.93 -7.23
N GLU A 267 14.39 -10.96 -7.57
CA GLU A 267 13.89 -10.75 -8.94
C GLU A 267 15.03 -10.57 -9.95
N LEU A 268 16.05 -9.78 -9.59
CA LEU A 268 17.25 -9.60 -10.40
C LEU A 268 18.00 -10.93 -10.61
N LEU A 269 18.22 -11.70 -9.55
CA LEU A 269 18.92 -12.99 -9.65
C LEU A 269 18.17 -14.00 -10.50
N VAL A 270 16.85 -14.09 -10.37
CA VAL A 270 16.01 -14.95 -11.21
C VAL A 270 16.04 -14.49 -12.66
N ALA A 271 15.98 -13.19 -12.93
CA ALA A 271 16.07 -12.65 -14.29
C ALA A 271 17.40 -13.00 -14.97
N LEU A 272 18.52 -12.91 -14.26
CA LEU A 272 19.83 -13.33 -14.78
C LEU A 272 19.88 -14.84 -15.11
N GLN A 273 19.25 -15.67 -14.27
CA GLN A 273 19.17 -17.12 -14.54
C GLN A 273 18.30 -17.44 -15.75
N LEU A 274 17.18 -16.72 -15.94
CA LEU A 274 16.31 -16.86 -17.11
C LEU A 274 17.09 -16.55 -18.40
N GLU A 275 17.82 -15.45 -18.43
CA GLU A 275 18.62 -15.05 -19.58
C GLU A 275 19.79 -16.01 -19.88
N ALA A 276 20.32 -16.67 -18.86
CA ALA A 276 21.36 -17.70 -19.04
C ALA A 276 20.82 -19.00 -19.64
N ARG A 277 19.51 -19.26 -19.55
CA ARG A 277 18.88 -20.53 -19.97
C ARG A 277 18.05 -20.41 -21.24
N PHE A 278 17.43 -19.26 -21.49
CA PHE A 278 16.48 -19.07 -22.56
C PHE A 278 16.93 -17.94 -23.50
N SER A 279 16.61 -18.06 -24.78
CA SER A 279 16.92 -17.01 -25.72
C SER A 279 16.03 -15.77 -25.48
N LYS A 280 16.53 -14.60 -25.86
CA LYS A 280 15.72 -13.36 -25.85
C LYS A 280 14.38 -13.49 -26.56
N ARG A 281 14.34 -14.27 -27.63
CA ARG A 281 13.10 -14.54 -28.37
C ARG A 281 12.11 -15.36 -27.59
N ASP A 282 12.58 -16.38 -26.87
CA ASP A 282 11.73 -17.24 -26.04
C ASP A 282 11.20 -16.47 -24.83
N LEU A 283 12.03 -15.62 -24.20
CA LEU A 283 11.63 -14.78 -23.10
C LEU A 283 10.58 -13.75 -23.53
N LEU A 284 10.78 -13.11 -24.68
CA LEU A 284 9.80 -12.16 -25.22
C LEU A 284 8.49 -12.86 -25.61
N LEU A 285 8.55 -14.03 -26.23
CA LEU A 285 7.38 -14.83 -26.58
C LEU A 285 6.61 -15.24 -25.33
N SER A 286 7.31 -15.72 -24.31
CA SER A 286 6.71 -16.07 -23.02
C SER A 286 6.03 -14.87 -22.36
N TYR A 287 6.65 -13.69 -22.39
CA TYR A 287 6.04 -12.45 -21.87
C TYR A 287 4.76 -12.08 -22.64
N LEU A 288 4.82 -12.08 -23.97
CA LEU A 288 3.68 -11.75 -24.83
C LEU A 288 2.50 -12.69 -24.65
N ASN A 289 2.76 -13.96 -24.37
CA ASN A 289 1.74 -14.96 -24.12
C ASN A 289 1.14 -14.89 -22.70
N ARG A 290 1.84 -14.24 -21.73
CA ARG A 290 1.56 -14.46 -20.31
C ARG A 290 1.28 -13.24 -19.49
N VAL A 291 1.57 -12.05 -19.99
CA VAL A 291 1.30 -10.83 -19.24
C VAL A 291 -0.20 -10.65 -19.06
N TYR A 292 -0.60 -10.30 -17.84
CA TYR A 292 -2.00 -10.01 -17.53
C TYR A 292 -2.43 -8.65 -18.10
N LEU A 293 -3.57 -8.63 -18.80
CA LEU A 293 -4.10 -7.44 -19.47
C LEU A 293 -5.55 -7.10 -19.07
N GLY A 294 -5.92 -7.43 -17.82
CA GLY A 294 -7.24 -7.12 -17.24
C GLY A 294 -8.34 -8.08 -17.63
N VAL A 295 -8.33 -8.59 -18.85
CA VAL A 295 -9.41 -9.41 -19.43
C VAL A 295 -8.98 -10.83 -19.80
N GLY A 296 -7.70 -11.12 -19.63
CA GLY A 296 -7.10 -12.41 -19.96
C GLY A 296 -5.59 -12.32 -19.96
N TRP A 297 -4.95 -13.43 -20.34
CA TRP A 297 -3.53 -13.62 -20.38
C TRP A 297 -2.99 -13.48 -21.79
N GLY A 298 -1.93 -12.72 -21.92
CA GLY A 298 -1.28 -12.49 -23.20
C GLY A 298 -2.04 -11.57 -24.14
N PHE A 299 -1.28 -11.08 -25.08
CA PHE A 299 -1.77 -10.12 -26.07
C PHE A 299 -2.74 -10.72 -27.07
N GLU A 300 -2.68 -12.05 -27.32
CA GLU A 300 -3.62 -12.74 -28.22
C GLU A 300 -5.03 -12.71 -27.64
N ASP A 301 -5.19 -13.07 -26.36
CA ASP A 301 -6.49 -13.06 -25.69
C ASP A 301 -7.04 -11.65 -25.53
N ALA A 302 -6.18 -10.69 -25.17
CA ALA A 302 -6.56 -9.28 -25.06
C ALA A 302 -7.00 -8.69 -26.40
N SER A 303 -6.29 -9.04 -27.49
CA SER A 303 -6.68 -8.61 -28.85
C SER A 303 -8.05 -9.14 -29.24
N ARG A 304 -8.30 -10.42 -29.02
CA ARG A 304 -9.62 -11.03 -29.29
C ARG A 304 -10.73 -10.46 -28.42
N HIS A 305 -10.42 -10.15 -27.18
CA HIS A 305 -11.41 -9.54 -26.29
C HIS A 305 -11.75 -8.11 -26.70
N TYR A 306 -10.76 -7.24 -26.77
CA TYR A 306 -11.00 -5.80 -27.02
C TYR A 306 -11.34 -5.50 -28.46
N PHE A 307 -10.76 -6.23 -29.42
CA PHE A 307 -10.90 -5.91 -30.86
C PHE A 307 -11.59 -7.00 -31.68
N GLY A 308 -11.86 -8.18 -31.10
CA GLY A 308 -12.54 -9.28 -31.80
C GLY A 308 -11.71 -9.96 -32.89
N LYS A 309 -10.38 -9.78 -32.88
CA LYS A 309 -9.46 -10.29 -33.93
C LYS A 309 -8.15 -10.82 -33.33
N PRO A 310 -7.40 -11.67 -34.04
CA PRO A 310 -6.12 -12.16 -33.59
C PRO A 310 -5.10 -11.02 -33.43
N ALA A 311 -4.09 -11.23 -32.57
CA ALA A 311 -3.05 -10.24 -32.31
C ALA A 311 -2.22 -9.90 -33.56
N SER A 312 -2.10 -10.85 -34.53
CA SER A 312 -1.44 -10.62 -35.81
C SER A 312 -1.99 -9.43 -36.60
N ASP A 313 -3.28 -9.11 -36.40
CA ASP A 313 -4.01 -8.11 -37.16
C ASP A 313 -4.11 -6.76 -36.42
N LEU A 314 -3.39 -6.59 -35.31
CA LEU A 314 -3.38 -5.35 -34.54
C LEU A 314 -2.77 -4.20 -35.34
N LYS A 315 -3.48 -3.08 -35.34
CA LYS A 315 -3.00 -1.80 -35.85
C LYS A 315 -2.14 -1.08 -34.81
N LEU A 316 -1.43 -0.03 -35.22
CA LEU A 316 -0.55 0.75 -34.35
C LEU A 316 -1.24 1.24 -33.08
N GLU A 317 -2.39 1.90 -33.22
CA GLU A 317 -3.16 2.46 -32.11
C GLU A 317 -3.74 1.40 -31.17
N GLU A 318 -4.06 0.22 -31.69
CA GLU A 318 -4.58 -0.91 -30.93
C GLU A 318 -3.46 -1.60 -30.15
N ALA A 319 -2.30 -1.83 -30.79
CA ALA A 319 -1.11 -2.35 -30.13
C ALA A 319 -0.65 -1.42 -29.01
N ALA A 320 -0.61 -0.11 -29.27
CA ALA A 320 -0.28 0.90 -28.26
C ALA A 320 -1.30 0.95 -27.12
N LEU A 321 -2.60 0.71 -27.38
CA LEU A 321 -3.60 0.60 -26.33
C LEU A 321 -3.32 -0.59 -25.42
N LEU A 322 -3.12 -1.80 -25.97
CA LEU A 322 -2.85 -2.99 -25.15
C LEU A 322 -1.57 -2.85 -24.32
N VAL A 323 -0.51 -2.29 -24.89
CA VAL A 323 0.72 -2.01 -24.14
C VAL A 323 0.47 -0.96 -23.05
N GLY A 324 -0.37 0.02 -23.33
CA GLY A 324 -0.77 1.04 -22.34
C GLY A 324 -1.51 0.48 -21.11
N LEU A 325 -2.12 -0.70 -21.21
CA LEU A 325 -2.79 -1.34 -20.07
C LEU A 325 -1.80 -1.90 -19.05
N LEU A 326 -0.58 -2.25 -19.44
CA LEU A 326 0.37 -3.00 -18.60
C LEU A 326 0.63 -2.40 -17.20
N PRO A 327 0.80 -1.08 -17.02
CA PRO A 327 1.07 -0.52 -15.70
C PRO A 327 -0.10 -0.66 -14.70
N SER A 328 -1.33 -0.72 -15.19
CA SER A 328 -2.54 -0.86 -14.37
C SER A 328 -3.68 -1.46 -15.21
N PRO A 329 -3.67 -2.77 -15.47
CA PRO A 329 -4.60 -3.39 -16.42
C PRO A 329 -6.08 -3.17 -16.09
N ASN A 330 -6.44 -3.19 -14.80
CA ASN A 330 -7.80 -2.94 -14.35
C ASN A 330 -8.13 -1.43 -14.27
N GLY A 331 -7.13 -0.59 -13.96
CA GLY A 331 -7.31 0.87 -13.86
C GLY A 331 -7.34 1.58 -15.20
N TYR A 332 -6.76 1.00 -16.24
CA TYR A 332 -6.72 1.54 -17.60
C TYR A 332 -7.64 0.77 -18.57
N ASP A 333 -8.52 -0.09 -18.03
CA ASP A 333 -9.49 -0.82 -18.87
C ASP A 333 -10.38 0.15 -19.63
N PRO A 334 -10.36 0.13 -21.00
CA PRO A 334 -11.11 1.06 -21.81
C PRO A 334 -12.63 0.93 -21.69
N CYS A 335 -13.12 -0.16 -21.11
CA CYS A 335 -14.54 -0.34 -20.81
C CYS A 335 -14.97 0.38 -19.53
N PHE A 336 -14.06 0.62 -18.59
CA PHE A 336 -14.34 1.29 -17.31
C PHE A 336 -13.88 2.74 -17.30
N ASP A 337 -12.64 3.01 -17.73
CA ASP A 337 -12.10 4.36 -17.84
C ASP A 337 -11.49 4.62 -19.21
N PRO A 338 -12.32 4.98 -20.22
CA PRO A 338 -11.85 5.29 -21.55
C PRO A 338 -10.84 6.44 -21.64
N GLN A 339 -10.90 7.39 -20.69
CA GLN A 339 -9.99 8.54 -20.66
C GLN A 339 -8.60 8.15 -20.16
N ALA A 340 -8.52 7.36 -19.11
CA ALA A 340 -7.26 6.81 -18.62
C ALA A 340 -6.62 5.90 -19.67
N ALA A 341 -7.39 5.02 -20.31
CA ALA A 341 -6.95 4.18 -21.42
C ALA A 341 -6.41 5.01 -22.60
N LEU A 342 -7.11 6.08 -22.98
CA LEU A 342 -6.69 6.99 -24.05
C LEU A 342 -5.36 7.68 -23.71
N SER A 343 -5.25 8.17 -22.48
CA SER A 343 -4.04 8.84 -21.98
C SER A 343 -2.84 7.89 -21.99
N SER A 344 -3.01 6.67 -21.50
CA SER A 344 -1.95 5.67 -21.46
C SER A 344 -1.52 5.20 -22.86
N ARG A 345 -2.47 4.93 -23.76
CA ARG A 345 -2.18 4.67 -25.18
C ARG A 345 -1.34 5.78 -25.80
N ASN A 346 -1.73 7.03 -25.57
CA ASN A 346 -1.05 8.19 -26.14
C ASN A 346 0.38 8.34 -25.60
N ALA A 347 0.62 7.98 -24.35
CA ALA A 347 1.97 7.92 -23.77
C ALA A 347 2.85 6.88 -24.47
N VAL A 348 2.31 5.69 -24.77
CA VAL A 348 3.02 4.66 -25.54
C VAL A 348 3.39 5.15 -26.94
N LEU A 349 2.43 5.75 -27.68
CA LEU A 349 2.66 6.31 -29.02
C LEU A 349 3.73 7.42 -29.00
N THR A 350 3.76 8.22 -27.95
CA THR A 350 4.81 9.23 -27.76
C THR A 350 6.17 8.58 -27.57
N LYS A 351 6.29 7.61 -26.68
CA LYS A 351 7.55 6.87 -26.48
C LYS A 351 8.02 6.15 -27.75
N MET A 352 7.11 5.58 -28.54
CA MET A 352 7.46 4.97 -29.83
C MET A 352 8.05 6.00 -30.81
N GLY A 353 7.48 7.21 -30.86
CA GLY A 353 8.01 8.32 -31.65
C GLY A 353 9.39 8.78 -31.14
N ASP A 354 9.53 9.00 -29.85
CA ASP A 354 10.77 9.46 -29.21
C ASP A 354 11.93 8.44 -29.37
N THR A 355 11.60 7.16 -29.42
CA THR A 355 12.58 6.07 -29.64
C THR A 355 12.81 5.74 -31.12
N GLY A 356 12.20 6.49 -32.04
CA GLY A 356 12.35 6.30 -33.49
C GLY A 356 11.75 4.99 -34.04
N ARG A 357 10.84 4.35 -33.30
CA ARG A 357 10.15 3.12 -33.75
C ARG A 357 9.05 3.43 -34.76
N ILE A 358 8.49 4.63 -34.69
CA ILE A 358 7.51 5.15 -35.63
C ILE A 358 7.85 6.60 -36.00
N SER A 359 7.34 7.10 -37.13
CA SER A 359 7.51 8.50 -37.52
C SER A 359 6.68 9.44 -36.62
N ALA A 360 7.07 10.71 -36.55
CA ALA A 360 6.30 11.74 -35.84
C ALA A 360 4.87 11.87 -36.36
N ASP A 361 4.67 11.65 -37.67
CA ASP A 361 3.34 11.68 -38.29
C ASP A 361 2.48 10.50 -37.88
N GLN A 362 3.05 9.30 -37.84
CA GLN A 362 2.37 8.10 -37.34
C GLN A 362 1.98 8.26 -35.88
N ALA A 363 2.88 8.81 -35.03
CA ALA A 363 2.57 9.09 -33.65
C ALA A 363 1.44 10.10 -33.48
N ARG A 364 1.44 11.19 -34.28
CA ARG A 364 0.36 12.19 -34.26
C ARG A 364 -0.98 11.61 -34.73
N SER A 365 -0.97 10.86 -35.82
CA SER A 365 -2.16 10.22 -36.35
C SER A 365 -2.76 9.22 -35.38
N GLY A 366 -1.92 8.34 -34.81
CA GLY A 366 -2.36 7.37 -33.83
C GLY A 366 -2.99 8.00 -32.59
N ARG A 367 -2.41 9.12 -32.07
CA ARG A 367 -2.98 9.83 -30.90
C ARG A 367 -4.34 10.49 -31.20
N ARG A 368 -4.62 10.87 -32.47
CA ARG A 368 -5.91 11.44 -32.88
C ARG A 368 -6.97 10.37 -33.13
N SER A 369 -6.57 9.13 -33.35
CA SER A 369 -7.50 8.03 -33.62
C SER A 369 -8.34 7.74 -32.35
N PRO A 370 -9.66 7.60 -32.45
CA PRO A 370 -10.51 7.18 -31.36
C PRO A 370 -10.22 5.72 -30.98
N ILE A 371 -10.45 5.35 -29.71
CA ILE A 371 -10.46 3.95 -29.31
C ILE A 371 -11.71 3.29 -29.89
N ARG A 372 -11.51 2.26 -30.72
CA ARG A 372 -12.60 1.48 -31.32
C ARG A 372 -12.54 0.05 -30.82
N LEU A 373 -13.40 -0.27 -29.88
CA LEU A 373 -13.52 -1.62 -29.33
C LEU A 373 -14.54 -2.45 -30.14
N SER A 374 -14.40 -3.77 -30.04
CA SER A 374 -15.42 -4.69 -30.51
C SER A 374 -16.74 -4.42 -29.79
N PRO A 375 -17.92 -4.51 -30.45
CA PRO A 375 -19.21 -4.35 -29.79
C PRO A 375 -19.45 -5.30 -28.62
N GLN A 376 -18.67 -6.38 -28.53
CA GLN A 376 -18.75 -7.39 -27.49
C GLN A 376 -17.75 -7.16 -26.34
N ALA A 377 -16.75 -6.30 -26.52
CA ALA A 377 -15.67 -6.08 -25.57
C ALA A 377 -16.17 -5.66 -24.18
N CYS A 378 -17.06 -4.70 -24.13
CA CYS A 378 -17.62 -4.18 -22.87
C CYS A 378 -18.97 -4.83 -22.48
N ARG A 379 -19.45 -5.80 -23.25
CA ARG A 379 -20.75 -6.47 -22.97
C ARG A 379 -20.65 -7.57 -21.95
N SER A 380 -19.48 -8.02 -21.62
CA SER A 380 -19.25 -8.95 -20.54
C SER A 380 -17.81 -8.88 -20.11
N SER A 381 -17.49 -7.92 -19.26
CA SER A 381 -16.62 -8.29 -18.17
C SER A 381 -17.30 -9.51 -17.54
N THR A 382 -16.57 -10.55 -17.38
CA THR A 382 -17.00 -11.81 -16.83
C THR A 382 -17.59 -11.57 -15.43
N SER A 383 -18.87 -11.12 -15.36
CA SER A 383 -19.60 -11.33 -14.13
C SER A 383 -19.64 -12.84 -14.01
N LEU A 384 -18.94 -13.37 -13.03
CA LEU A 384 -19.10 -14.74 -12.57
C LEU A 384 -20.62 -14.91 -12.39
N ARG A 385 -21.25 -15.59 -13.35
CA ARG A 385 -22.71 -15.61 -13.46
C ARG A 385 -23.29 -16.20 -12.19
N GLY A 386 -24.04 -15.40 -11.43
CA GLY A 386 -24.83 -15.86 -10.31
C GLY A 386 -24.68 -15.04 -9.03
N VAL A 387 -23.49 -14.67 -8.60
CA VAL A 387 -23.23 -14.02 -7.29
C VAL A 387 -22.08 -13.00 -7.37
N PRO A 388 -22.24 -11.90 -8.11
CA PRO A 388 -21.11 -11.06 -8.52
C PRO A 388 -20.37 -10.39 -7.35
N PHE A 389 -21.07 -9.80 -6.37
CA PHE A 389 -20.43 -9.22 -5.19
C PHE A 389 -19.62 -10.23 -4.38
N TYR A 390 -20.13 -11.46 -4.27
CA TYR A 390 -19.45 -12.53 -3.58
C TYR A 390 -18.18 -12.97 -4.34
N SER A 391 -18.29 -13.10 -5.64
CA SER A 391 -17.18 -13.51 -6.50
C SER A 391 -16.04 -12.48 -6.54
N ASP A 392 -16.37 -11.19 -6.57
CA ASP A 392 -15.38 -10.13 -6.43
C ASP A 392 -14.66 -10.18 -5.07
N GLN A 393 -15.38 -10.56 -4.02
CA GLN A 393 -14.76 -10.74 -2.70
C GLN A 393 -13.85 -11.97 -2.69
N VAL A 394 -14.21 -13.07 -3.38
CA VAL A 394 -13.32 -14.23 -3.56
C VAL A 394 -12.01 -13.81 -4.24
N GLY A 395 -12.07 -12.97 -5.25
CA GLY A 395 -10.89 -12.43 -5.92
C GLY A 395 -9.99 -11.64 -4.94
N ARG A 396 -10.58 -10.74 -4.15
CA ARG A 396 -9.82 -9.98 -3.13
C ARG A 396 -9.21 -10.85 -2.04
N ASP A 397 -9.95 -11.84 -1.57
CA ASP A 397 -9.45 -12.79 -0.56
C ASP A 397 -8.32 -13.64 -1.14
N LEU A 398 -8.41 -14.02 -2.42
CA LEU A 398 -7.35 -14.73 -3.13
C LEU A 398 -6.08 -13.86 -3.26
N ASP A 399 -6.23 -12.59 -3.67
CA ASP A 399 -5.14 -11.62 -3.75
C ASP A 399 -4.41 -11.47 -2.39
N GLN A 400 -5.16 -11.45 -1.29
CA GLN A 400 -4.59 -11.38 0.05
C GLN A 400 -3.88 -12.67 0.48
N LEU A 401 -4.38 -13.82 0.02
CA LEU A 401 -3.88 -15.13 0.42
C LEU A 401 -2.59 -15.52 -0.30
N VAL A 402 -2.53 -15.29 -1.61
CA VAL A 402 -1.43 -15.73 -2.47
C VAL A 402 -0.67 -14.58 -3.14
N GLY A 403 -1.13 -13.33 -2.97
CA GLY A 403 -0.62 -12.16 -3.67
C GLY A 403 -1.32 -11.93 -5.00
N ALA A 404 -1.49 -10.65 -5.39
CA ALA A 404 -2.25 -10.27 -6.58
C ALA A 404 -1.67 -10.83 -7.89
N GLU A 405 -0.34 -10.98 -7.97
CA GLU A 405 0.33 -11.53 -9.15
C GLU A 405 0.03 -13.03 -9.33
N VAL A 406 0.11 -13.80 -8.24
CA VAL A 406 -0.19 -15.26 -8.25
C VAL A 406 -1.69 -15.49 -8.43
N ALA A 407 -2.53 -14.70 -7.78
CA ALA A 407 -3.98 -14.76 -7.96
C ALA A 407 -4.37 -14.51 -9.43
N ALA A 408 -3.68 -13.57 -10.07
CA ALA A 408 -3.90 -13.24 -11.46
C ALA A 408 -3.45 -14.35 -12.43
N GLU A 409 -2.55 -15.26 -12.06
CA GLU A 409 -2.18 -16.42 -12.88
C GLU A 409 -3.34 -17.41 -13.06
N GLY A 410 -4.33 -17.37 -12.20
CA GLY A 410 -5.47 -18.28 -12.24
C GLY A 410 -5.08 -19.72 -11.87
N ASN A 411 -5.71 -20.70 -12.49
CA ASN A 411 -5.46 -22.13 -12.27
C ASN A 411 -5.78 -22.62 -10.84
N PHE A 412 -6.69 -21.93 -10.13
CA PHE A 412 -7.11 -22.33 -8.81
C PHE A 412 -8.47 -22.97 -8.81
N LEU A 413 -8.60 -24.06 -8.05
CA LEU A 413 -9.86 -24.65 -7.65
C LEU A 413 -10.19 -24.13 -6.26
N ILE A 414 -11.21 -23.27 -6.14
CA ILE A 414 -11.55 -22.58 -4.91
C ILE A 414 -12.86 -23.14 -4.35
N ASP A 415 -12.79 -23.88 -3.26
CA ASP A 415 -13.97 -24.19 -2.46
C ASP A 415 -14.29 -22.97 -1.60
N THR A 416 -15.47 -22.41 -1.76
CA THR A 416 -15.93 -21.27 -0.97
C THR A 416 -16.83 -21.68 0.18
N PHE A 417 -17.09 -20.74 1.09
CA PHE A 417 -18.12 -20.89 2.12
C PHE A 417 -19.52 -20.58 1.62
N LEU A 418 -19.70 -20.16 0.36
CA LEU A 418 -20.99 -19.73 -0.17
C LEU A 418 -22.11 -20.76 0.06
N ASP A 419 -23.15 -20.31 0.74
CA ASP A 419 -24.44 -20.98 0.79
C ASP A 419 -25.35 -20.35 -0.27
N ARG A 420 -25.60 -21.08 -1.36
CA ARG A 420 -26.32 -20.54 -2.51
C ARG A 420 -27.76 -20.16 -2.17
N HIS A 421 -28.44 -21.00 -1.39
CA HIS A 421 -29.83 -20.72 -0.98
C HIS A 421 -29.88 -19.44 -0.14
N LEU A 422 -29.02 -19.36 0.86
CA LEU A 422 -28.95 -18.18 1.73
C LEU A 422 -28.59 -16.91 0.92
N GLN A 423 -27.68 -17.00 -0.03
CA GLN A 423 -27.30 -15.88 -0.93
C GLN A 423 -28.51 -15.37 -1.74
N GLU A 424 -29.27 -16.28 -2.35
CA GLU A 424 -30.46 -15.94 -3.14
C GLU A 424 -31.52 -15.24 -2.28
N GLN A 425 -31.76 -15.73 -1.05
CA GLN A 425 -32.68 -15.10 -0.12
C GLN A 425 -32.19 -13.71 0.30
N VAL A 426 -30.91 -13.56 0.63
CA VAL A 426 -30.28 -12.27 1.00
C VAL A 426 -30.49 -11.24 -0.10
N GLU A 427 -30.12 -11.58 -1.34
CA GLU A 427 -30.22 -10.63 -2.47
C GLU A 427 -31.70 -10.30 -2.80
N ARG A 428 -32.59 -11.28 -2.76
CA ARG A 428 -34.01 -11.07 -3.03
C ARG A 428 -34.63 -10.15 -1.99
N LEU A 429 -34.44 -10.45 -0.70
CA LEU A 429 -35.06 -9.72 0.39
C LEU A 429 -34.46 -8.30 0.54
N LEU A 430 -33.16 -8.13 0.31
CA LEU A 430 -32.52 -6.80 0.29
C LEU A 430 -33.13 -5.92 -0.82
N ARG A 431 -33.23 -6.44 -2.05
CA ARG A 431 -33.85 -5.71 -3.17
C ARG A 431 -35.28 -5.32 -2.89
N GLN A 432 -36.07 -6.25 -2.36
CA GLN A 432 -37.46 -5.99 -1.97
C GLN A 432 -37.51 -4.90 -0.91
N ARG A 433 -36.74 -5.02 0.17
CA ARG A 433 -36.70 -4.05 1.26
C ARG A 433 -36.35 -2.66 0.79
N LEU A 434 -35.36 -2.52 -0.09
CA LEU A 434 -34.95 -1.23 -0.67
C LEU A 434 -36.04 -0.65 -1.57
N SER A 435 -36.75 -1.48 -2.32
CA SER A 435 -37.90 -1.04 -3.11
C SER A 435 -39.03 -0.49 -2.23
N ASP A 436 -39.39 -1.21 -1.17
CA ASP A 436 -40.48 -0.86 -0.24
C ASP A 436 -40.13 0.40 0.59
N SER A 437 -38.84 0.66 0.80
CA SER A 437 -38.37 1.75 1.64
C SER A 437 -37.97 3.02 0.86
N LYS A 438 -38.19 3.06 -0.45
CA LYS A 438 -37.84 4.19 -1.30
C LYS A 438 -38.50 5.50 -0.87
N SER A 439 -39.79 5.43 -0.46
CA SER A 439 -40.55 6.57 0.05
C SER A 439 -40.01 7.11 1.39
N LEU A 440 -39.26 6.30 2.13
CA LEU A 440 -38.60 6.68 3.38
C LEU A 440 -37.21 7.31 3.15
N GLY A 441 -36.76 7.43 1.90
CA GLY A 441 -35.47 7.97 1.55
C GLY A 441 -34.30 6.98 1.79
N VAL A 442 -34.53 5.68 1.68
CA VAL A 442 -33.51 4.63 1.75
C VAL A 442 -33.26 4.08 0.33
N GLY A 443 -32.10 4.33 -0.24
CA GLY A 443 -31.76 3.99 -1.63
C GLY A 443 -30.86 2.79 -1.79
N GLU A 444 -30.00 2.50 -0.81
CA GLU A 444 -28.98 1.46 -0.86
C GLU A 444 -28.91 0.64 0.42
N GLY A 445 -28.25 -0.51 0.34
CA GLY A 445 -28.05 -1.40 1.47
C GLY A 445 -27.06 -2.50 1.19
N SER A 446 -26.55 -3.11 2.24
CA SER A 446 -25.67 -4.26 2.15
C SER A 446 -25.93 -5.26 3.28
N VAL A 447 -25.61 -6.53 3.00
CA VAL A 447 -25.79 -7.64 3.93
C VAL A 447 -24.57 -8.55 3.90
N VAL A 448 -24.12 -8.97 5.08
CA VAL A 448 -23.08 -9.98 5.27
C VAL A 448 -23.61 -11.08 6.17
N VAL A 449 -23.40 -12.34 5.79
CA VAL A 449 -23.70 -13.49 6.64
C VAL A 449 -22.43 -14.29 6.87
N LEU A 450 -22.06 -14.47 8.15
CA LEU A 450 -20.88 -15.21 8.57
C LEU A 450 -21.28 -16.49 9.34
N ASP A 451 -20.50 -17.57 9.15
CA ASP A 451 -20.47 -18.67 10.14
C ASP A 451 -19.54 -18.25 11.29
N SER A 452 -20.09 -18.13 12.50
CA SER A 452 -19.36 -17.66 13.67
C SER A 452 -18.20 -18.58 14.09
N ARG A 453 -18.25 -19.87 13.76
CA ARG A 453 -17.24 -20.88 14.13
C ARG A 453 -15.99 -20.82 13.25
N THR A 454 -16.13 -20.33 12.02
CA THR A 454 -15.06 -20.39 11.02
C THR A 454 -14.67 -19.02 10.45
N GLY A 455 -15.51 -18.00 10.63
CA GLY A 455 -15.39 -16.73 9.94
C GLY A 455 -15.79 -16.79 8.46
N GLY A 456 -16.26 -17.94 7.97
CA GLY A 456 -16.64 -18.13 6.59
C GLY A 456 -17.79 -17.22 6.17
N ILE A 457 -17.64 -16.50 5.05
CA ILE A 457 -18.68 -15.65 4.47
C ILE A 457 -19.65 -16.56 3.71
N LEU A 458 -20.84 -16.77 4.28
CA LEU A 458 -21.87 -17.65 3.72
C LEU A 458 -22.70 -16.98 2.63
N ALA A 459 -22.93 -15.67 2.77
CA ALA A 459 -23.64 -14.84 1.80
C ALA A 459 -23.17 -13.39 1.90
N LEU A 460 -23.19 -12.68 0.77
CA LEU A 460 -22.71 -11.31 0.66
C LEU A 460 -23.47 -10.54 -0.43
N ALA A 461 -24.19 -9.50 -0.04
CA ALA A 461 -24.80 -8.54 -0.95
C ALA A 461 -24.21 -7.15 -0.69
N GLY A 462 -23.44 -6.62 -1.66
CA GLY A 462 -22.75 -5.34 -1.54
C GLY A 462 -23.57 -4.12 -1.98
N GLY A 463 -24.79 -4.32 -2.47
CA GLY A 463 -25.68 -3.27 -2.95
C GLY A 463 -26.96 -3.82 -3.54
N ARG A 464 -27.81 -2.91 -4.01
CA ARG A 464 -29.12 -3.22 -4.60
C ARG A 464 -29.02 -3.98 -5.93
N ASP A 465 -28.13 -3.51 -6.82
CA ASP A 465 -27.93 -4.07 -8.16
C ASP A 465 -26.48 -3.88 -8.60
N TYR A 466 -25.76 -5.00 -8.76
CA TYR A 466 -24.38 -5.01 -9.21
C TYR A 466 -24.16 -4.36 -10.59
N ARG A 467 -25.17 -4.40 -11.47
CA ARG A 467 -25.07 -3.77 -12.80
C ARG A 467 -25.07 -2.26 -12.74
N GLN A 468 -25.70 -1.67 -11.70
CA GLN A 468 -25.74 -0.23 -11.50
C GLN A 468 -24.52 0.27 -10.72
N SER A 469 -24.06 -0.51 -9.73
CA SER A 469 -22.90 -0.20 -8.92
C SER A 469 -22.20 -1.49 -8.48
N GLN A 470 -20.93 -1.63 -8.85
CA GLN A 470 -20.06 -2.75 -8.45
C GLN A 470 -19.39 -2.49 -7.09
N PHE A 471 -19.57 -1.30 -6.52
CA PHE A 471 -19.03 -0.95 -5.21
C PHE A 471 -19.64 -1.80 -4.12
N ASN A 472 -18.81 -2.64 -3.49
CA ASN A 472 -19.25 -3.54 -2.43
C ASN A 472 -19.32 -2.80 -1.08
N ARG A 473 -20.50 -2.32 -0.72
CA ARG A 473 -20.72 -1.53 0.51
C ARG A 473 -20.52 -2.35 1.78
N ALA A 474 -20.60 -3.67 1.70
CA ALA A 474 -20.38 -4.53 2.85
C ALA A 474 -18.91 -4.61 3.29
N THR A 475 -17.99 -4.52 2.34
CA THR A 475 -16.55 -4.77 2.57
C THR A 475 -15.67 -3.56 2.30
N MET A 476 -16.19 -2.54 1.58
CA MET A 476 -15.40 -1.37 1.16
C MET A 476 -15.93 -0.04 1.70
N ALA A 477 -17.25 0.07 1.97
CA ALA A 477 -17.78 1.32 2.50
C ALA A 477 -17.42 1.48 3.98
N LEU A 478 -16.80 2.60 4.31
CA LEU A 478 -16.59 3.04 5.68
C LEU A 478 -17.84 3.81 6.12
N ARG A 479 -18.56 3.30 7.12
CA ARG A 479 -19.79 3.89 7.66
C ARG A 479 -19.75 3.94 9.18
N GLN A 480 -20.39 4.95 9.75
CA GLN A 480 -20.49 5.05 11.20
C GLN A 480 -21.37 3.92 11.74
N PRO A 481 -20.85 3.02 12.60
CA PRO A 481 -21.61 1.91 13.16
C PRO A 481 -22.68 2.37 14.17
N GLY A 482 -22.63 3.61 14.63
CA GLY A 482 -23.54 4.13 15.62
C GLY A 482 -23.61 3.23 16.86
N SER A 483 -24.81 3.03 17.38
CA SER A 483 -25.02 2.26 18.61
C SER A 483 -24.65 0.79 18.54
N THR A 484 -24.34 0.20 17.38
CA THR A 484 -23.79 -1.17 17.31
C THR A 484 -22.40 -1.24 17.90
N PHE A 485 -21.62 -0.15 17.88
CA PHE A 485 -20.28 -0.09 18.47
C PHE A 485 -20.28 -0.14 20.02
N LYS A 486 -21.45 0.07 20.67
CA LYS A 486 -21.58 -0.10 22.12
C LYS A 486 -21.23 -1.49 22.62
N LEU A 487 -21.17 -2.49 21.74
CA LEU A 487 -20.59 -3.80 22.03
C LEU A 487 -19.26 -3.66 22.77
N ILE A 488 -18.36 -2.80 22.29
CA ILE A 488 -16.97 -2.71 22.78
C ILE A 488 -16.88 -2.18 24.23
N PRO A 489 -17.43 -0.99 24.60
CA PRO A 489 -17.34 -0.52 25.98
C PRO A 489 -18.01 -1.45 26.98
N TYR A 490 -19.12 -2.12 26.60
CA TYR A 490 -19.75 -3.11 27.48
C TYR A 490 -18.90 -4.37 27.59
N LEU A 491 -18.32 -4.87 26.51
CA LEU A 491 -17.44 -6.05 26.53
C LEU A 491 -16.22 -5.82 27.44
N VAL A 492 -15.53 -4.68 27.30
CA VAL A 492 -14.38 -4.34 28.15
C VAL A 492 -14.78 -4.20 29.62
N ALA A 493 -15.95 -3.65 29.90
CA ALA A 493 -16.46 -3.56 31.26
C ALA A 493 -16.73 -4.94 31.88
N LEU A 494 -17.32 -5.86 31.11
CA LEU A 494 -17.56 -7.25 31.53
C LEU A 494 -16.24 -8.01 31.74
N GLU A 495 -15.23 -7.81 30.89
CA GLU A 495 -13.89 -8.39 31.04
C GLU A 495 -13.19 -7.94 32.34
N ARG A 496 -13.47 -6.73 32.79
CA ARG A 496 -12.96 -6.19 34.04
C ARG A 496 -13.78 -6.57 35.28
N GLY A 497 -14.62 -7.60 35.16
CA GLY A 497 -15.38 -8.17 36.26
C GLY A 497 -16.78 -7.62 36.42
N GLY A 498 -17.25 -6.74 35.53
CA GLY A 498 -18.62 -6.26 35.52
C GLY A 498 -19.62 -7.41 35.26
N LYS A 499 -20.82 -7.30 35.85
CA LYS A 499 -21.90 -8.29 35.70
C LYS A 499 -23.07 -7.65 34.96
N PRO A 500 -23.87 -8.41 34.18
CA PRO A 500 -25.07 -7.91 33.52
C PRO A 500 -26.08 -7.20 34.45
N SER A 501 -26.10 -7.58 35.73
CA SER A 501 -26.96 -7.00 36.76
C SER A 501 -26.44 -5.70 37.40
N ASP A 502 -25.14 -5.36 37.18
CA ASP A 502 -24.53 -4.22 37.85
C ASP A 502 -25.21 -2.91 37.47
N PRO A 503 -25.40 -1.98 38.43
CA PRO A 503 -26.03 -0.72 38.19
C PRO A 503 -25.12 0.23 37.43
N ILE A 504 -25.70 0.94 36.49
CA ILE A 504 -25.07 2.03 35.72
C ILE A 504 -26.00 3.23 35.66
N SER A 505 -25.49 4.42 35.95
CA SER A 505 -26.29 5.64 35.84
C SER A 505 -26.56 6.00 34.38
N CYS A 506 -27.80 6.33 34.11
CA CYS A 506 -28.32 6.76 32.84
C CYS A 506 -28.50 8.29 32.76
N SER A 507 -28.22 9.01 33.84
CA SER A 507 -28.36 10.47 33.91
C SER A 507 -27.46 11.21 32.91
N PRO A 508 -27.71 12.46 32.55
CA PRO A 508 -26.84 13.26 31.70
C PRO A 508 -25.37 13.21 32.14
N LEU A 509 -24.45 13.30 31.21
CA LEU A 509 -23.00 13.18 31.43
C LEU A 509 -22.28 14.35 30.77
N ARG A 510 -21.34 14.95 31.47
CA ARG A 510 -20.35 15.87 30.89
C ARG A 510 -18.96 15.20 30.87
N TRP A 511 -18.34 15.15 29.70
CA TRP A 511 -17.04 14.52 29.53
C TRP A 511 -16.21 15.24 28.46
N ARG A 512 -14.97 15.58 28.79
CA ARG A 512 -14.03 16.34 27.92
C ARG A 512 -14.68 17.59 27.29
N GLY A 513 -15.42 18.34 28.08
CA GLY A 513 -16.09 19.59 27.65
C GLY A 513 -17.40 19.40 26.89
N GLN A 514 -17.75 18.15 26.49
CA GLN A 514 -19.00 17.84 25.79
C GLN A 514 -20.09 17.41 26.78
N SER A 515 -21.33 17.84 26.51
CA SER A 515 -22.52 17.46 27.29
C SER A 515 -23.34 16.42 26.50
N PHE A 516 -23.66 15.31 27.15
CA PHE A 516 -24.44 14.24 26.59
C PHE A 516 -25.77 14.12 27.32
N SER A 517 -26.86 14.34 26.61
CA SER A 517 -28.22 14.17 27.14
C SER A 517 -28.57 12.68 27.20
N SER A 518 -29.55 12.38 28.03
CA SER A 518 -30.05 11.01 28.19
C SER A 518 -31.56 10.98 27.96
N GLY A 519 -32.02 9.89 27.32
CA GLY A 519 -33.45 9.57 27.23
C GLY A 519 -33.98 8.79 28.45
N CYS A 520 -33.15 8.58 29.48
CA CYS A 520 -33.51 7.84 30.71
C CYS A 520 -32.90 8.54 31.94
N GLY A 521 -33.52 8.38 33.09
CA GLY A 521 -33.04 8.88 34.37
C GLY A 521 -32.74 7.73 35.36
N GLY A 522 -31.91 8.04 36.39
CA GLY A 522 -31.61 7.08 37.45
C GLY A 522 -30.59 6.01 37.07
N ASN A 523 -30.63 4.92 37.80
CA ASN A 523 -29.75 3.76 37.60
C ASN A 523 -30.53 2.61 36.94
N LEU A 524 -29.88 1.98 35.97
CA LEU A 524 -30.34 0.76 35.31
C LEU A 524 -29.29 -0.34 35.46
N SER A 525 -29.68 -1.61 35.34
CA SER A 525 -28.69 -2.68 35.17
C SER A 525 -27.99 -2.54 33.82
N LEU A 526 -26.75 -3.05 33.69
CA LEU A 526 -26.02 -3.03 32.41
C LEU A 526 -26.85 -3.67 31.30
N VAL A 527 -27.53 -4.77 31.56
CA VAL A 527 -28.38 -5.45 30.56
C VAL A 527 -29.55 -4.54 30.13
N SER A 528 -30.20 -3.84 31.06
CA SER A 528 -31.33 -2.94 30.71
C SER A 528 -30.85 -1.68 29.98
N ALA A 529 -29.73 -1.09 30.42
CA ALA A 529 -29.13 0.06 29.77
C ALA A 529 -28.66 -0.24 28.33
N PHE A 530 -28.15 -1.46 28.10
CA PHE A 530 -27.77 -1.92 26.76
C PHE A 530 -28.97 -2.20 25.88
N ALA A 531 -30.03 -2.80 26.45
CA ALA A 531 -31.27 -3.13 25.74
C ALA A 531 -31.95 -1.88 25.17
N ILE A 532 -32.05 -0.79 25.96
CA ILE A 532 -32.61 0.49 25.51
C ILE A 532 -31.58 1.36 24.76
N SER A 533 -30.37 0.86 24.59
CA SER A 533 -29.29 1.55 23.88
C SER A 533 -28.88 2.89 24.50
N SER A 534 -28.80 3.01 25.85
CA SER A 534 -28.43 4.25 26.55
C SER A 534 -27.05 4.75 26.11
N ASN A 535 -26.97 6.02 25.63
CA ASN A 535 -25.73 6.67 25.25
C ASN A 535 -24.86 6.98 26.47
N THR A 536 -25.47 7.53 27.51
CA THR A 536 -24.75 7.95 28.72
C THR A 536 -24.19 6.77 29.50
N ALA A 537 -24.89 5.64 29.55
CA ALA A 537 -24.36 4.40 30.12
C ALA A 537 -23.11 3.92 29.36
N ALA A 538 -23.15 3.86 28.03
CA ALA A 538 -21.99 3.47 27.22
C ALA A 538 -20.79 4.42 27.42
N LEU A 539 -21.02 5.72 27.47
CA LEU A 539 -19.99 6.74 27.71
C LEU A 539 -19.39 6.61 29.12
N ARG A 540 -20.22 6.32 30.16
CA ARG A 540 -19.70 6.07 31.53
C ARG A 540 -18.85 4.81 31.61
N LEU A 541 -19.22 3.75 30.88
CA LEU A 541 -18.35 2.56 30.77
C LEU A 541 -17.05 2.92 30.07
N ALA A 542 -17.10 3.64 28.94
CA ALA A 542 -15.92 4.08 28.25
C ALA A 542 -15.01 4.97 29.12
N GLN A 543 -15.60 5.84 29.92
CA GLN A 543 -14.85 6.68 30.87
C GLN A 543 -14.15 5.84 31.94
N ARG A 544 -14.82 4.80 32.47
CA ARG A 544 -14.27 3.88 33.49
C ARG A 544 -13.16 2.98 32.94
N VAL A 545 -13.33 2.47 31.73
CA VAL A 545 -12.37 1.51 31.14
C VAL A 545 -11.24 2.20 30.37
N GLY A 546 -11.41 3.47 29.99
CA GLY A 546 -10.45 4.23 29.20
C GLY A 546 -10.62 4.01 27.68
N LEU A 547 -10.39 5.09 26.92
CA LEU A 547 -10.58 5.09 25.45
C LEU A 547 -9.57 4.20 24.72
N ASP A 548 -8.33 4.16 25.19
CA ASP A 548 -7.29 3.31 24.60
C ASP A 548 -7.63 1.83 24.73
N ALA A 549 -8.26 1.42 25.84
CA ALA A 549 -8.74 0.05 26.01
C ALA A 549 -9.86 -0.29 24.98
N LEU A 550 -10.70 0.67 24.60
CA LEU A 550 -11.69 0.48 23.55
C LEU A 550 -11.03 0.30 22.17
N VAL A 551 -10.03 1.15 21.88
CA VAL A 551 -9.27 1.04 20.62
C VAL A 551 -8.57 -0.31 20.54
N GLN A 552 -7.89 -0.71 21.61
CA GLN A 552 -7.20 -2.01 21.66
C GLN A 552 -8.18 -3.18 21.50
N LYS A 553 -9.31 -3.16 22.22
CA LYS A 553 -10.36 -4.19 22.08
C LYS A 553 -10.95 -4.23 20.67
N GLY A 554 -11.11 -3.07 20.03
CA GLY A 554 -11.48 -3.01 18.61
C GLY A 554 -10.45 -3.75 17.73
N ARG A 555 -9.16 -3.49 17.91
CA ARG A 555 -8.08 -4.20 17.21
C ARG A 555 -8.11 -5.71 17.48
N ASP A 556 -8.34 -6.11 18.73
CA ASP A 556 -8.47 -7.51 19.10
C ASP A 556 -9.66 -8.17 18.39
N LEU A 557 -10.75 -7.46 18.18
CA LEU A 557 -11.96 -7.92 17.47
C LEU A 557 -11.82 -7.84 15.93
N GLY A 558 -10.67 -7.44 15.40
CA GLY A 558 -10.35 -7.47 13.98
C GLY A 558 -10.66 -6.19 13.21
N PHE A 559 -10.94 -5.06 13.87
CA PHE A 559 -11.07 -3.78 13.18
C PHE A 559 -9.71 -3.30 12.67
N THR A 560 -9.59 -3.15 11.37
CA THR A 560 -8.43 -2.56 10.68
C THR A 560 -8.67 -1.08 10.39
N SER A 561 -9.92 -0.67 10.30
CA SER A 561 -10.34 0.72 10.14
C SER A 561 -9.80 1.62 11.27
N PRO A 562 -9.45 2.88 11.02
CA PRO A 562 -8.92 3.79 12.04
C PRO A 562 -9.94 4.07 13.16
N LEU A 563 -9.57 3.77 14.40
CA LEU A 563 -10.40 4.06 15.58
C LEU A 563 -9.80 5.21 16.36
N ALA A 564 -10.54 6.33 16.49
CA ALA A 564 -10.10 7.50 17.22
C ALA A 564 -10.40 7.37 18.72
N ALA A 565 -9.41 7.60 19.60
CA ALA A 565 -9.56 7.56 21.06
C ALA A 565 -10.28 8.81 21.62
N VAL A 566 -11.51 9.04 21.18
CA VAL A 566 -12.39 10.15 21.59
C VAL A 566 -13.68 9.63 22.23
N PRO A 567 -14.39 10.40 23.05
CA PRO A 567 -15.63 9.95 23.70
C PRO A 567 -16.67 9.38 22.73
N GLY A 568 -16.78 9.98 21.54
CA GLY A 568 -17.69 9.54 20.48
C GLY A 568 -17.40 8.14 19.94
N LEU A 569 -16.20 7.58 20.15
CA LEU A 569 -15.89 6.19 19.81
C LEU A 569 -16.87 5.21 20.47
N ALA A 570 -17.21 5.43 21.74
CA ALA A 570 -18.15 4.58 22.46
C ALA A 570 -19.56 4.58 21.87
N LEU A 571 -19.88 5.56 21.05
CA LEU A 571 -21.17 5.71 20.36
C LEU A 571 -21.10 5.37 18.86
N GLY A 572 -19.91 4.95 18.38
CA GLY A 572 -19.68 4.58 16.98
C GLY A 572 -19.44 5.76 16.05
N GLN A 573 -18.68 6.76 16.49
CA GLN A 573 -18.30 7.90 15.65
C GLN A 573 -17.23 7.54 14.61
N SER A 574 -16.33 6.58 14.92
CA SER A 574 -15.33 6.10 13.96
C SER A 574 -16.00 5.20 12.92
N GLU A 575 -15.68 5.44 11.65
CA GLU A 575 -16.22 4.69 10.54
C GLU A 575 -15.53 3.33 10.40
N VAL A 576 -16.31 2.29 10.10
CA VAL A 576 -15.85 0.91 9.92
C VAL A 576 -16.61 0.24 8.79
N THR A 577 -16.11 -0.88 8.28
CA THR A 577 -16.86 -1.69 7.32
C THR A 577 -17.93 -2.55 8.02
N LEU A 578 -18.99 -2.89 7.29
CA LEU A 578 -20.01 -3.81 7.81
C LEU A 578 -19.42 -5.20 8.10
N LEU A 579 -18.45 -5.64 7.29
CA LEU A 579 -17.76 -6.93 7.48
C LEU A 579 -16.99 -6.97 8.81
N GLU A 580 -16.18 -5.95 9.11
CA GLU A 580 -15.44 -5.85 10.38
C GLU A 580 -16.40 -5.87 11.58
N LEU A 581 -17.47 -5.08 11.48
CA LEU A 581 -18.50 -5.02 12.52
C LEU A 581 -19.16 -6.38 12.73
N THR A 582 -19.54 -7.07 11.64
CA THR A 582 -20.18 -8.39 11.71
C THR A 582 -19.23 -9.44 12.31
N ALA A 583 -17.95 -9.40 11.97
CA ALA A 583 -16.93 -10.30 12.51
C ALA A 583 -16.69 -10.10 14.02
N ALA A 584 -16.80 -8.87 14.52
CA ALA A 584 -16.72 -8.59 15.95
C ALA A 584 -17.90 -9.24 16.72
N TYR A 585 -19.10 -9.21 16.16
CA TYR A 585 -20.26 -9.91 16.72
C TYR A 585 -20.14 -11.43 16.60
N ALA A 586 -19.54 -11.93 15.52
CA ALA A 586 -19.29 -13.35 15.32
C ALA A 586 -18.36 -13.91 16.42
N ALA A 587 -17.36 -13.15 16.85
CA ALA A 587 -16.50 -13.54 17.97
C ALA A 587 -17.30 -13.74 19.26
N ILE A 588 -18.26 -12.87 19.55
CA ILE A 588 -19.11 -13.00 20.74
C ILE A 588 -20.07 -14.18 20.60
N ALA A 589 -20.68 -14.37 19.43
CA ALA A 589 -21.54 -15.53 19.15
C ALA A 589 -20.76 -16.86 19.30
N ASN A 590 -19.49 -16.87 18.98
CA ASN A 590 -18.56 -18.01 19.06
C ASN A 590 -17.82 -18.11 20.41
N GLY A 591 -18.44 -17.70 21.50
CA GLY A 591 -17.86 -17.86 22.83
C GLY A 591 -16.53 -17.11 23.08
N GLY A 592 -16.29 -16.00 22.38
CA GLY A 592 -15.11 -15.16 22.50
C GLY A 592 -13.93 -15.57 21.61
N VAL A 593 -14.16 -16.38 20.59
CA VAL A 593 -13.14 -16.76 19.59
C VAL A 593 -13.42 -16.04 18.27
N TRP A 594 -12.49 -15.21 17.87
CA TRP A 594 -12.55 -14.45 16.59
C TRP A 594 -11.85 -15.23 15.48
N HIS A 595 -12.47 -15.26 14.32
CA HIS A 595 -11.91 -15.77 13.08
C HIS A 595 -11.86 -14.65 12.04
N SER A 596 -10.81 -14.62 11.23
CA SER A 596 -10.73 -13.71 10.10
C SER A 596 -11.83 -14.05 9.08
N PRO A 597 -12.65 -13.07 8.67
CA PRO A 597 -13.63 -13.32 7.62
C PRO A 597 -12.94 -13.73 6.32
N SER A 598 -13.49 -14.74 5.64
CA SER A 598 -13.02 -15.18 4.33
C SER A 598 -14.13 -15.84 3.53
N THR A 599 -14.10 -15.63 2.22
CA THR A 599 -14.95 -16.38 1.27
C THR A 599 -14.34 -17.74 0.94
N ILE A 600 -13.01 -17.90 1.09
CA ILE A 600 -12.26 -19.09 0.68
C ILE A 600 -12.20 -20.09 1.83
N ARG A 601 -12.75 -21.27 1.62
CA ARG A 601 -12.69 -22.40 2.54
C ARG A 601 -11.47 -23.25 2.31
N ARG A 602 -11.12 -23.47 1.04
CA ARG A 602 -9.99 -24.27 0.60
C ARG A 602 -9.52 -23.77 -0.76
N LEU A 603 -8.21 -23.69 -0.91
CA LEU A 603 -7.55 -23.37 -2.15
C LEU A 603 -6.76 -24.59 -2.63
N THR A 604 -6.92 -24.97 -3.88
CA THR A 604 -6.16 -26.05 -4.52
C THR A 604 -5.52 -25.50 -5.77
N ASP A 605 -4.22 -25.67 -5.91
CA ASP A 605 -3.50 -25.35 -7.12
C ASP A 605 -3.82 -26.38 -8.21
N GLY A 606 -4.29 -25.93 -9.36
CA GLY A 606 -4.63 -26.79 -10.49
C GLY A 606 -3.42 -27.52 -11.10
N GLU A 607 -2.20 -27.00 -10.93
CA GLU A 607 -0.99 -27.67 -11.39
C GLU A 607 -0.72 -28.98 -10.65
N ALA A 608 -1.03 -29.03 -9.36
CA ALA A 608 -0.96 -30.25 -8.57
C ALA A 608 -1.92 -31.34 -9.05
N CYS A 609 -2.83 -30.99 -9.97
CA CYS A 609 -3.90 -31.84 -10.47
C CYS A 609 -3.64 -32.41 -11.85
N SER A 610 -2.45 -32.26 -12.42
CA SER A 610 -2.21 -32.69 -13.80
C SER A 610 -2.46 -34.19 -13.97
N GLY A 611 -3.36 -34.54 -14.91
CA GLY A 611 -3.76 -35.92 -15.17
C GLY A 611 -4.99 -36.42 -14.35
N GLN A 612 -5.56 -35.61 -13.46
CA GLN A 612 -6.78 -35.95 -12.70
C GLN A 612 -7.95 -35.06 -13.09
N SER A 613 -9.16 -35.56 -12.94
CA SER A 613 -10.36 -34.67 -13.04
C SER A 613 -10.36 -33.66 -11.89
N SER A 614 -10.88 -32.46 -12.13
CA SER A 614 -11.00 -31.38 -11.10
C SER A 614 -11.63 -31.85 -9.79
N ASN A 615 -12.62 -32.77 -9.86
CA ASN A 615 -13.26 -33.32 -8.68
C ASN A 615 -12.36 -34.29 -7.92
N GLN A 616 -11.58 -35.15 -8.60
CA GLN A 616 -10.67 -36.08 -7.98
C GLN A 616 -9.50 -35.35 -7.30
N CYS A 617 -8.94 -34.35 -7.97
CA CYS A 617 -7.90 -33.52 -7.42
C CYS A 617 -8.35 -32.76 -6.18
N ARG A 618 -9.55 -32.17 -6.23
CA ARG A 618 -10.12 -31.43 -5.10
C ARG A 618 -10.30 -32.30 -3.85
N GLN A 619 -10.57 -33.59 -4.00
CA GLN A 619 -10.67 -34.52 -2.89
C GLN A 619 -9.31 -34.96 -2.32
N ALA A 620 -8.27 -35.01 -3.14
CA ALA A 620 -6.95 -35.51 -2.77
C ALA A 620 -6.06 -34.45 -2.06
N ASN A 621 -6.17 -33.19 -2.44
CA ASN A 621 -5.32 -32.11 -1.91
C ASN A 621 -6.08 -31.28 -0.87
N VAL A 622 -5.71 -31.38 0.40
CA VAL A 622 -6.31 -30.65 1.52
C VAL A 622 -5.27 -29.79 2.24
N PRO A 623 -4.99 -28.56 1.78
CA PRO A 623 -4.54 -27.52 2.69
C PRO A 623 -5.77 -26.86 3.29
N SER A 624 -5.95 -26.98 4.59
CA SER A 624 -6.96 -26.22 5.34
C SER A 624 -6.51 -24.77 5.41
N THR A 625 -7.25 -23.86 4.77
CA THR A 625 -7.13 -22.41 5.01
C THR A 625 -7.83 -21.98 6.31
N SER A 626 -8.28 -22.93 7.13
CA SER A 626 -8.86 -22.65 8.44
C SER A 626 -7.79 -21.97 9.30
N GLN A 627 -7.79 -20.64 9.30
CA GLN A 627 -7.01 -19.87 10.26
C GLN A 627 -7.46 -20.26 11.66
N ALA A 628 -6.53 -20.68 12.49
CA ALA A 628 -6.80 -20.98 13.89
C ALA A 628 -7.51 -19.77 14.54
N GLY A 629 -8.68 -20.00 15.13
CA GLY A 629 -9.44 -18.95 15.81
C GLY A 629 -8.60 -18.33 16.92
N ARG A 630 -8.63 -17.01 17.04
CA ARG A 630 -7.92 -16.27 18.09
C ARG A 630 -8.90 -15.96 19.23
N ARG A 631 -8.58 -16.41 20.44
CA ARG A 631 -9.38 -16.04 21.61
C ARG A 631 -9.18 -14.57 21.94
N VAL A 632 -10.26 -13.81 21.87
CA VAL A 632 -10.29 -12.36 22.09
C VAL A 632 -11.06 -11.98 23.36
N SER A 633 -11.82 -12.92 23.90
CA SER A 633 -12.52 -12.76 25.18
C SER A 633 -12.73 -14.12 25.85
N SER A 634 -12.95 -14.14 27.17
CA SER A 634 -13.29 -15.37 27.85
C SER A 634 -14.69 -15.84 27.46
N GLU A 635 -14.94 -17.14 27.55
CA GLU A 635 -16.25 -17.71 27.26
C GLU A 635 -17.33 -17.17 28.24
N ALA A 636 -16.95 -16.97 29.50
CA ALA A 636 -17.86 -16.40 30.51
C ALA A 636 -18.26 -14.96 30.14
N THR A 637 -17.31 -14.13 29.72
CA THR A 637 -17.57 -12.77 29.26
C THR A 637 -18.42 -12.77 27.99
N ALA A 638 -18.13 -13.65 27.03
CA ALA A 638 -18.93 -13.76 25.80
C ALA A 638 -20.38 -14.16 26.12
N ARG A 639 -20.59 -15.11 27.03
CA ARG A 639 -21.95 -15.48 27.50
C ARG A 639 -22.67 -14.32 28.18
N ALA A 640 -21.98 -13.55 29.03
CA ALA A 640 -22.53 -12.35 29.62
C ALA A 640 -22.93 -11.32 28.56
N MET A 641 -22.08 -11.10 27.53
CA MET A 641 -22.41 -10.19 26.43
C MET A 641 -23.54 -10.71 25.58
N GLN A 642 -23.64 -12.00 25.31
CA GLN A 642 -24.80 -12.61 24.64
C GLN A 642 -26.11 -12.38 25.40
N GLN A 643 -26.08 -12.38 26.74
CA GLN A 643 -27.24 -12.03 27.56
C GLN A 643 -27.71 -10.60 27.30
N LEU A 644 -26.77 -9.65 27.15
CA LEU A 644 -27.09 -8.27 26.83
C LEU A 644 -27.70 -8.16 25.43
N LEU A 645 -27.10 -8.84 24.44
CA LEU A 645 -27.57 -8.85 23.05
C LEU A 645 -28.97 -9.46 22.92
N ARG A 646 -29.29 -10.54 23.66
CA ARG A 646 -30.59 -11.12 23.71
C ARG A 646 -31.65 -10.15 24.27
N ALA A 647 -31.29 -9.41 25.33
CA ALA A 647 -32.22 -8.43 25.91
C ALA A 647 -32.60 -7.32 24.93
N VAL A 648 -31.72 -6.94 23.99
CA VAL A 648 -32.04 -5.98 22.92
C VAL A 648 -33.14 -6.50 22.02
N VAL A 649 -33.09 -7.79 21.65
CA VAL A 649 -34.10 -8.41 20.76
C VAL A 649 -35.40 -8.73 21.52
N GLN A 650 -35.31 -9.20 22.76
CA GLN A 650 -36.48 -9.58 23.54
C GLN A 650 -37.31 -8.40 24.03
N ARG A 651 -36.70 -7.33 24.49
CA ARG A 651 -37.40 -6.21 25.15
C ARG A 651 -36.76 -4.83 24.90
N GLY A 652 -35.83 -4.73 23.95
CA GLY A 652 -35.10 -3.51 23.64
C GLY A 652 -35.42 -2.94 22.27
N THR A 653 -34.45 -2.25 21.70
CA THR A 653 -34.57 -1.57 20.41
C THR A 653 -34.61 -2.52 19.21
N GLY A 654 -34.29 -3.79 19.39
CA GLY A 654 -34.17 -4.80 18.33
C GLY A 654 -35.34 -5.77 18.23
N GLN A 655 -36.49 -5.49 18.80
CA GLN A 655 -37.67 -6.42 18.86
C GLN A 655 -38.11 -6.93 17.47
N MET A 656 -37.96 -6.13 16.40
CA MET A 656 -38.27 -6.54 15.03
C MET A 656 -37.41 -7.70 14.52
N ALA A 657 -36.28 -7.99 15.19
CA ALA A 657 -35.44 -9.15 14.88
C ALA A 657 -35.84 -10.41 15.64
N SER A 658 -36.89 -10.40 16.46
CA SER A 658 -37.28 -11.54 17.28
C SER A 658 -37.80 -12.69 16.43
N LEU A 659 -37.26 -13.88 16.73
CA LEU A 659 -37.66 -15.16 16.18
C LEU A 659 -38.33 -16.06 17.25
N GLY A 660 -38.39 -15.56 18.49
CA GLY A 660 -38.92 -16.31 19.64
C GLY A 660 -37.92 -17.30 20.26
N GLY A 661 -36.61 -17.17 19.94
CA GLY A 661 -35.56 -18.08 20.38
C GLY A 661 -34.46 -17.45 21.21
N GLN A 662 -33.23 -17.87 20.95
CA GLN A 662 -32.00 -17.43 21.66
C GLN A 662 -31.19 -16.45 20.85
N GLU A 663 -31.77 -15.88 19.83
CA GLU A 663 -31.13 -14.85 18.99
C GLU A 663 -30.80 -13.60 19.81
N GLY A 664 -29.71 -12.94 19.42
CA GLY A 664 -29.29 -11.68 20.01
C GLY A 664 -28.70 -10.75 18.98
N GLY A 665 -28.80 -9.46 19.21
CA GLY A 665 -28.29 -8.47 18.25
C GLY A 665 -28.32 -7.05 18.79
N LYS A 666 -27.92 -6.10 17.94
CA LYS A 666 -27.89 -4.69 18.30
C LYS A 666 -28.25 -3.82 17.10
N THR A 667 -29.12 -2.86 17.35
CA THR A 667 -29.46 -1.79 16.42
C THR A 667 -28.42 -0.68 16.42
N GLY A 668 -28.17 -0.08 15.28
CA GLY A 668 -27.39 1.14 15.09
C GLY A 668 -28.17 2.15 14.27
N THR A 669 -28.15 3.39 14.70
CA THR A 669 -28.70 4.52 13.97
C THR A 669 -27.75 5.69 14.16
N THR A 670 -27.34 6.33 13.08
CA THR A 670 -26.57 7.55 13.11
C THR A 670 -27.47 8.79 13.10
N ASN A 671 -26.87 9.96 13.26
CA ASN A 671 -27.60 11.23 13.24
C ASN A 671 -28.42 11.37 11.94
N ASP A 672 -29.62 11.90 12.05
CA ASP A 672 -30.57 12.08 10.93
C ASP A 672 -30.93 10.76 10.19
N SER A 673 -30.76 9.59 10.84
CA SER A 673 -31.02 8.29 10.25
C SER A 673 -30.31 8.06 8.90
N ARG A 674 -29.05 8.51 8.79
CA ARG A 674 -28.22 8.35 7.58
C ARG A 674 -27.78 6.91 7.39
N ASP A 675 -27.44 6.25 8.50
CA ASP A 675 -27.08 4.84 8.55
C ASP A 675 -28.00 4.09 9.49
N LEU A 676 -28.61 3.04 9.01
CA LEU A 676 -29.51 2.17 9.73
C LEU A 676 -28.90 0.76 9.76
N LEU A 677 -28.48 0.32 10.94
CA LEU A 677 -27.78 -0.95 11.09
C LEU A 677 -28.51 -1.90 12.02
N PHE A 678 -28.33 -3.16 11.73
CA PHE A 678 -28.57 -4.24 12.68
C PHE A 678 -27.52 -5.33 12.50
N VAL A 679 -26.89 -5.75 13.60
CA VAL A 679 -26.02 -6.92 13.62
C VAL A 679 -26.51 -7.87 14.67
N GLY A 680 -26.78 -9.10 14.27
CA GLY A 680 -27.34 -10.10 15.17
C GLY A 680 -26.87 -11.52 14.81
N TYR A 681 -26.97 -12.42 15.79
CA TYR A 681 -26.62 -13.82 15.63
C TYR A 681 -27.83 -14.72 15.85
N GLU A 682 -27.80 -15.84 15.15
CA GLU A 682 -28.73 -16.97 15.25
C GLU A 682 -27.95 -18.24 15.64
N PRO A 683 -28.14 -18.78 16.85
CA PRO A 683 -27.21 -19.78 17.38
C PRO A 683 -27.40 -21.20 16.81
N GLN A 684 -28.57 -21.58 16.27
CA GLN A 684 -28.84 -22.95 15.79
C GLN A 684 -27.99 -23.27 14.55
N HIS A 685 -27.86 -22.30 13.63
CA HIS A 685 -27.09 -22.45 12.41
C HIS A 685 -25.70 -21.77 12.53
N HIS A 686 -25.40 -21.17 13.67
CA HIS A 686 -24.19 -20.38 13.90
C HIS A 686 -24.04 -19.17 12.96
N TRP A 687 -25.15 -18.60 12.49
CA TRP A 687 -25.13 -17.45 11.59
C TRP A 687 -25.02 -16.14 12.36
N VAL A 688 -24.20 -15.24 11.80
CA VAL A 688 -24.15 -13.85 12.23
C VAL A 688 -24.39 -12.99 11.03
N VAL A 689 -25.43 -12.17 11.10
CA VAL A 689 -25.86 -11.35 9.96
C VAL A 689 -25.71 -9.87 10.32
N GLY A 690 -24.94 -9.16 9.50
CA GLY A 690 -24.83 -7.71 9.54
C GLY A 690 -25.61 -7.09 8.38
N ILE A 691 -26.37 -6.04 8.68
CA ILE A 691 -27.17 -5.29 7.71
C ILE A 691 -26.90 -3.81 7.87
N TRP A 692 -26.65 -3.15 6.76
CA TRP A 692 -26.61 -1.70 6.62
C TRP A 692 -27.62 -1.26 5.56
N LEU A 693 -28.39 -0.21 5.86
CA LEU A 693 -29.31 0.46 4.94
C LEU A 693 -29.07 1.97 5.04
N GLY A 694 -29.08 2.68 3.91
CA GLY A 694 -28.80 4.11 3.85
C GLY A 694 -28.71 4.65 2.43
N ASN A 695 -27.86 5.64 2.21
CA ASN A 695 -27.63 6.26 0.91
C ASN A 695 -26.12 6.46 0.64
N ASP A 696 -25.70 6.37 -0.62
CA ASP A 696 -24.28 6.54 -1.00
C ASP A 696 -23.79 7.97 -0.76
N ASP A 697 -24.63 8.95 -1.00
CA ASP A 697 -24.38 10.38 -0.79
C ASP A 697 -24.50 10.82 0.66
N ASN A 698 -24.71 9.87 1.58
CA ASN A 698 -24.94 10.13 3.00
C ASN A 698 -26.15 11.05 3.30
N SER A 699 -27.13 11.11 2.39
CA SER A 699 -28.39 11.84 2.62
C SER A 699 -29.21 11.19 3.75
N PRO A 700 -29.96 11.98 4.55
CA PRO A 700 -30.76 11.48 5.66
C PRO A 700 -31.98 10.67 5.16
N SER A 701 -32.45 9.73 6.00
CA SER A 701 -33.68 8.99 5.77
C SER A 701 -34.73 9.29 6.85
N ARG A 702 -35.98 8.92 6.59
CA ARG A 702 -37.08 8.98 7.56
C ARG A 702 -37.39 7.60 8.18
N ALA A 703 -36.45 6.65 8.00
CA ALA A 703 -36.56 5.31 8.53
C ALA A 703 -35.82 5.15 9.87
N SER A 704 -36.03 4.06 10.55
CA SER A 704 -35.31 3.68 11.76
C SER A 704 -34.58 2.36 11.57
N SER A 705 -33.67 2.02 12.47
CA SER A 705 -32.97 0.73 12.47
C SER A 705 -33.87 -0.49 12.69
N ALA A 706 -35.15 -0.29 13.05
CA ALA A 706 -36.15 -1.33 13.04
C ALA A 706 -36.35 -1.95 11.64
N LEU A 707 -36.09 -1.15 10.57
CA LEU A 707 -36.13 -1.65 9.18
C LEU A 707 -35.03 -2.69 8.93
N ALA A 708 -33.83 -2.45 9.40
CA ALA A 708 -32.68 -3.39 9.31
C ALA A 708 -32.92 -4.63 10.20
N ALA A 709 -33.47 -4.44 11.41
CA ALA A 709 -33.79 -5.53 12.32
C ALA A 709 -34.93 -6.44 11.75
N GLY A 710 -35.93 -5.86 11.09
CA GLY A 710 -36.97 -6.61 10.39
C GLY A 710 -36.44 -7.42 9.21
N LEU A 711 -35.58 -6.79 8.37
CA LEU A 711 -34.94 -7.51 7.27
C LEU A 711 -34.09 -8.68 7.78
N TRP A 712 -33.38 -8.51 8.92
CA TRP A 712 -32.62 -9.59 9.55
C TRP A 712 -33.49 -10.80 9.87
N SER A 713 -34.66 -10.62 10.53
CA SER A 713 -35.55 -11.71 10.86
C SER A 713 -36.19 -12.38 9.64
N GLU A 714 -36.48 -11.61 8.59
CA GLU A 714 -36.98 -12.14 7.31
C GLU A 714 -35.94 -13.03 6.61
N ILE A 715 -34.66 -12.59 6.56
CA ILE A 715 -33.55 -13.37 6.00
C ILE A 715 -33.42 -14.70 6.73
N ILE A 716 -33.39 -14.68 8.07
CA ILE A 716 -33.24 -15.91 8.86
C ILE A 716 -34.42 -16.85 8.65
N ARG A 717 -35.67 -16.36 8.64
CA ARG A 717 -36.85 -17.18 8.40
C ARG A 717 -36.84 -17.80 7.00
N ALA A 718 -36.55 -17.01 5.98
CA ALA A 718 -36.50 -17.48 4.61
C ALA A 718 -35.37 -18.48 4.33
N ALA A 719 -34.25 -18.35 5.05
CA ALA A 719 -33.12 -19.26 4.89
C ALA A 719 -33.30 -20.59 5.65
N ARG A 720 -34.21 -20.64 6.65
CA ARG A 720 -34.56 -21.87 7.40
C ARG A 720 -35.59 -22.73 6.67
N SER A 721 -36.43 -22.11 5.78
CA SER A 721 -37.40 -22.79 4.95
C SER A 721 -36.76 -23.46 3.73
#